data_df18471314416c14dddeb6e04713eab9
#
_entry.id   df18471314416c14dddeb6e04713eab9
#
_cell.length_a   1.000
_cell.length_b   1.000
_cell.length_c   1.000
_cell.angle_alpha   90.00
_cell.angle_beta   90.00
_cell.angle_gamma   90.00
#
_symmetry.space_group_name_H-M   'P 1'
#
loop_
_entity.id
_entity.type
_entity.pdbx_description
1 polymer ?
#
loop_
_entity_poly.entity_id
_entity_poly.type
_entity_poly.pdbx_seq_one_letter_code
_entity_poly.pdbx_strand_id
1 'polypeptide(L)'
;MRCVGVAHGRISARSAARLRAGVAAAALLVCGGASAADLPTLPAAAPGYDWSGFYIGGHVGFATAGSDFTATQPGRAADVTGTLDLFRPYDFFTGQGGNFGGFQTGYNTLFQSGLLLGIEADISFPGNIFGFSTLATPSIGTATYSDLLEMSGSVRARIGYAFDRWLYYGTAGYAWTQDHLTRTQLSDNPAGVTGGTVESKFPTRSGWTVGAGVEAPLAPHWTARLEYLYSGFGTASVTFPLAGQRFDSNLSVQEVRLGLNYQLGGNSSNAGKGTLAPLEGDDWIIHGQTTYVSQYAPPFRAPYRGANSLDSNAGREIWDATLYAGVKLWQGAELWINPEIDQGFGLSATLGLAGFPSAEAYKLGSDDPYARVPRYFIRQTIDFGAATEKVDADINQFAGKQSPDRLVLTVGKFSVSDIFDTVKYAHDPRSDFLNWTLVDAGTFDYAADAWGYTYGASAEWYHGPWALRGGLFDLSIVPNSIELDRFHQFQIVYELEHRHKIAGQPGSIMFDGFVTRGRMGKFDDAVVLAQEIGGTPNMAPVRRYASRIGFNLNFEQQIVANVGAFGRFGWADGNYEPFEFTDVDRTGSLGIALAGKLWGRPDDSFGLAGVINDISSPHIAYLNAGGLGILVGDGQLPHPGPEQIMETYYRFPLGALQATADYQFVVNPAYNRDRGPVSVLTMRLHAQF
;
A
#
# COMPACT_ATOMS: atom_id res chain seq x y z
N MET A 1 -4.44 -25.95 -41.04
CA MET A 1 -5.53 -25.67 -42.01
C MET A 1 -6.68 -24.99 -41.30
N ARG A 2 -7.11 -23.86 -41.81
CA ARG A 2 -8.18 -22.95 -41.44
C ARG A 2 -7.91 -22.03 -40.22
N CYS A 3 -7.48 -20.82 -40.58
CA CYS A 3 -7.56 -19.59 -39.77
C CYS A 3 -9.04 -19.23 -39.53
N VAL A 4 -9.33 -18.85 -38.29
CA VAL A 4 -10.54 -18.09 -37.96
C VAL A 4 -10.07 -16.69 -37.56
N GLY A 5 -10.37 -15.70 -38.41
CA GLY A 5 -10.06 -14.29 -38.12
C GLY A 5 -11.05 -13.72 -37.11
N VAL A 6 -10.52 -13.09 -36.09
CA VAL A 6 -11.28 -12.25 -35.16
C VAL A 6 -11.35 -10.83 -35.76
N ALA A 7 -12.54 -10.41 -36.10
CA ALA A 7 -12.81 -9.07 -36.61
C ALA A 7 -12.63 -8.04 -35.47
N HIS A 8 -11.64 -7.17 -35.61
CA HIS A 8 -11.50 -5.95 -34.79
C HIS A 8 -12.56 -4.94 -35.25
N GLY A 9 -13.61 -4.81 -34.45
CA GLY A 9 -14.57 -3.73 -34.59
C GLY A 9 -13.92 -2.39 -34.22
N ARG A 10 -13.65 -1.56 -35.22
CA ARG A 10 -13.25 -0.16 -35.02
C ARG A 10 -14.41 0.60 -34.35
N ILE A 11 -14.25 0.92 -33.06
CA ILE A 11 -15.11 1.92 -32.41
C ILE A 11 -14.71 3.28 -32.99
N SER A 12 -15.64 3.90 -33.73
CA SER A 12 -15.37 5.15 -34.43
C SER A 12 -15.12 6.29 -33.43
N ALA A 13 -14.19 7.19 -33.75
CA ALA A 13 -13.83 8.39 -32.98
C ALA A 13 -15.04 9.30 -32.62
N ARG A 14 -16.22 9.09 -33.24
CA ARG A 14 -17.47 9.82 -32.95
C ARG A 14 -18.16 9.38 -31.65
N SER A 15 -17.90 8.18 -31.12
CA SER A 15 -18.49 7.72 -29.85
C SER A 15 -17.73 8.25 -28.63
N ALA A 16 -16.41 8.40 -28.74
CA ALA A 16 -15.59 9.00 -27.68
C ALA A 16 -15.85 10.51 -27.52
N ALA A 17 -16.14 11.22 -28.63
CA ALA A 17 -16.50 12.64 -28.57
C ALA A 17 -17.86 12.89 -27.91
N ARG A 18 -18.80 11.95 -27.99
CA ARG A 18 -20.12 12.08 -27.37
C ARG A 18 -20.09 11.81 -25.86
N LEU A 19 -19.20 10.98 -25.36
CA LEU A 19 -19.02 10.76 -23.92
C LEU A 19 -18.29 11.97 -23.30
N ARG A 20 -17.31 12.56 -24.03
CA ARG A 20 -16.61 13.79 -23.60
C ARG A 20 -17.52 15.01 -23.49
N ALA A 21 -18.55 15.11 -24.32
CA ALA A 21 -19.54 16.19 -24.28
C ALA A 21 -20.58 16.02 -23.16
N GLY A 22 -20.88 14.78 -22.75
CA GLY A 22 -21.91 14.48 -21.75
C GLY A 22 -21.52 14.86 -20.32
N VAL A 23 -20.24 14.74 -19.97
CA VAL A 23 -19.74 15.09 -18.63
C VAL A 23 -19.55 16.59 -18.47
N ALA A 24 -19.17 17.32 -19.54
CA ALA A 24 -19.09 18.78 -19.53
C ALA A 24 -20.45 19.46 -19.50
N ALA A 25 -21.52 18.85 -20.08
CA ALA A 25 -22.85 19.41 -20.11
C ALA A 25 -23.59 19.33 -18.77
N ALA A 26 -23.27 18.35 -17.92
CA ALA A 26 -23.88 18.24 -16.59
C ALA A 26 -23.40 19.31 -15.59
N ALA A 27 -22.21 19.88 -15.80
CA ALA A 27 -21.67 20.97 -14.97
C ALA A 27 -22.15 22.38 -15.41
N LEU A 28 -22.69 22.54 -16.62
CA LEU A 28 -23.09 23.84 -17.20
C LEU A 28 -24.59 24.13 -17.09
N LEU A 29 -25.42 23.21 -16.61
CA LEU A 29 -26.87 23.38 -16.53
C LEU A 29 -27.40 24.03 -15.24
N VAL A 30 -26.49 24.51 -14.34
CA VAL A 30 -26.88 25.24 -13.12
C VAL A 30 -26.73 26.76 -13.25
N CYS A 31 -26.15 27.28 -14.33
CA CYS A 31 -25.99 28.74 -14.54
C CYS A 31 -26.93 29.25 -15.65
N GLY A 32 -28.24 29.22 -15.43
CA GLY A 32 -29.26 29.77 -16.35
C GLY A 32 -30.14 30.79 -15.66
N GLY A 33 -29.86 32.09 -15.87
CA GLY A 33 -30.84 33.16 -15.84
C GLY A 33 -31.25 33.76 -14.48
N ALA A 34 -30.48 34.71 -13.95
CA ALA A 34 -31.04 35.67 -12.99
C ALA A 34 -31.13 37.04 -13.65
N SER A 35 -32.33 37.48 -13.99
CA SER A 35 -32.64 38.86 -14.31
C SER A 35 -32.55 39.71 -13.01
N ALA A 36 -31.92 40.84 -13.08
CA ALA A 36 -31.87 41.81 -11.98
C ALA A 36 -33.30 42.31 -11.68
N ALA A 37 -33.83 41.93 -10.52
CA ALA A 37 -34.94 42.60 -9.87
C ALA A 37 -34.70 42.56 -8.37
N ASP A 38 -35.07 43.67 -7.72
CA ASP A 38 -34.88 44.02 -6.32
C ASP A 38 -34.79 42.82 -5.36
N LEU A 39 -33.62 42.61 -4.74
CA LEU A 39 -33.42 41.60 -3.73
C LEU A 39 -34.09 42.02 -2.42
N PRO A 40 -35.07 41.25 -1.90
CA PRO A 40 -35.50 41.41 -0.52
C PRO A 40 -34.32 41.08 0.41
N THR A 41 -34.11 41.89 1.43
CA THR A 41 -33.16 41.60 2.52
C THR A 41 -33.58 40.29 3.19
N LEU A 42 -32.88 39.19 2.86
CA LEU A 42 -33.08 37.91 3.51
C LEU A 42 -32.69 38.03 5.01
N PRO A 43 -33.48 37.46 5.93
CA PRO A 43 -33.09 37.43 7.34
C PRO A 43 -31.75 36.73 7.46
N ALA A 44 -30.87 37.22 8.33
CA ALA A 44 -29.58 36.61 8.62
C ALA A 44 -29.77 35.12 8.92
N ALA A 45 -29.25 34.29 8.05
CA ALA A 45 -29.24 32.85 8.27
C ALA A 45 -28.54 32.56 9.60
N ALA A 46 -29.05 31.59 10.34
CA ALA A 46 -28.37 31.05 11.54
C ALA A 46 -26.92 30.73 11.19
N PRO A 47 -25.97 30.90 12.15
CA PRO A 47 -24.55 30.72 11.85
C PRO A 47 -24.31 29.33 11.28
N GLY A 48 -24.10 29.28 9.97
CA GLY A 48 -23.61 28.10 9.27
C GLY A 48 -22.19 27.76 9.73
N TYR A 49 -21.66 26.68 9.24
CA TYR A 49 -20.27 26.29 9.48
C TYR A 49 -19.31 27.44 9.10
N ASP A 50 -18.33 27.76 9.97
CA ASP A 50 -17.32 28.77 9.66
C ASP A 50 -16.24 28.17 8.75
N TRP A 51 -16.30 28.52 7.48
CA TRP A 51 -15.37 28.09 6.44
C TRP A 51 -14.05 28.88 6.44
N SER A 52 -13.87 29.87 7.33
CA SER A 52 -12.69 30.73 7.38
C SER A 52 -11.53 30.05 8.10
N GLY A 53 -10.31 30.29 7.63
CA GLY A 53 -9.08 29.88 8.29
C GLY A 53 -8.20 28.97 7.44
N PHE A 54 -7.08 28.56 8.04
CA PHE A 54 -6.18 27.59 7.46
C PHE A 54 -6.73 26.18 7.59
N TYR A 55 -6.46 25.34 6.59
CA TYR A 55 -6.75 23.91 6.64
C TYR A 55 -5.60 23.12 6.02
N ILE A 56 -5.47 21.88 6.48
CA ILE A 56 -4.64 20.83 5.88
C ILE A 56 -5.52 19.62 5.59
N GLY A 57 -5.17 18.83 4.61
CA GLY A 57 -5.97 17.66 4.27
C GLY A 57 -5.25 16.69 3.37
N GLY A 58 -5.93 15.56 3.16
CA GLY A 58 -5.55 14.55 2.17
C GLY A 58 -6.65 14.38 1.13
N HIS A 59 -6.29 13.85 -0.02
CA HIS A 59 -7.24 13.46 -1.05
C HIS A 59 -6.84 12.15 -1.71
N VAL A 60 -7.86 11.47 -2.22
CA VAL A 60 -7.72 10.32 -3.11
C VAL A 60 -8.59 10.54 -4.32
N GLY A 61 -8.25 9.96 -5.44
CA GLY A 61 -9.00 10.21 -6.65
C GLY A 61 -8.70 9.25 -7.77
N PHE A 62 -9.37 9.53 -8.88
CA PHE A 62 -9.17 8.84 -10.14
C PHE A 62 -8.89 9.87 -11.24
N ALA A 63 -7.89 9.59 -12.08
CA ALA A 63 -7.50 10.46 -13.15
C ALA A 63 -7.42 9.73 -14.50
N THR A 64 -7.62 10.50 -15.56
CA THR A 64 -7.36 10.10 -16.93
C THR A 64 -6.52 11.17 -17.60
N ALA A 65 -5.59 10.77 -18.45
CA ALA A 65 -4.74 11.71 -19.17
C ALA A 65 -4.61 11.34 -20.63
N GLY A 66 -4.27 12.31 -21.46
CA GLY A 66 -3.98 12.13 -22.87
C GLY A 66 -2.82 13.02 -23.29
N SER A 67 -1.88 12.46 -24.05
CA SER A 67 -0.69 13.14 -24.55
C SER A 67 -0.55 12.93 -26.03
N ASP A 68 -0.77 13.99 -26.83
CA ASP A 68 -0.45 13.96 -28.26
C ASP A 68 1.04 14.31 -28.45
N PHE A 69 1.74 13.55 -29.28
CA PHE A 69 3.16 13.73 -29.48
C PHE A 69 3.58 13.77 -30.95
N THR A 70 4.72 14.40 -31.18
CA THR A 70 5.46 14.41 -32.44
C THR A 70 6.90 13.99 -32.16
N ALA A 71 7.38 12.95 -32.84
CA ALA A 71 8.77 12.51 -32.82
C ALA A 71 9.44 12.79 -34.18
N THR A 72 10.54 13.55 -34.18
CA THR A 72 11.34 13.75 -35.36
C THR A 72 12.02 12.45 -35.75
N GLN A 73 12.27 12.25 -37.02
CA GLN A 73 13.00 11.07 -37.50
C GLN A 73 14.44 11.43 -37.85
N PRO A 74 15.41 10.53 -37.59
CA PRO A 74 16.78 10.72 -38.03
C PRO A 74 16.87 10.86 -39.57
N GLY A 75 17.71 11.76 -40.04
CA GLY A 75 17.83 12.04 -41.44
C GLY A 75 16.80 13.05 -41.93
N ARG A 76 16.18 12.82 -43.07
CA ARG A 76 15.21 13.74 -43.70
C ARG A 76 13.82 13.11 -43.82
N ALA A 77 13.53 12.11 -43.01
CA ALA A 77 12.21 11.50 -43.00
C ALA A 77 11.17 12.45 -42.39
N ALA A 78 9.90 12.25 -42.70
CA ALA A 78 8.81 13.01 -42.10
C ALA A 78 8.69 12.68 -40.61
N ASP A 79 8.24 13.64 -39.81
CA ASP A 79 7.96 13.45 -38.40
C ASP A 79 6.87 12.39 -38.22
N VAL A 80 6.93 11.70 -37.07
CA VAL A 80 5.92 10.73 -36.66
C VAL A 80 5.06 11.37 -35.57
N THR A 81 3.76 11.31 -35.75
CA THR A 81 2.78 11.79 -34.73
C THR A 81 2.03 10.62 -34.15
N GLY A 82 1.64 10.72 -32.89
CA GLY A 82 0.84 9.74 -32.19
C GLY A 82 0.18 10.31 -30.94
N THR A 83 -0.62 9.47 -30.30
CA THR A 83 -1.27 9.81 -29.02
C THR A 83 -0.94 8.73 -27.99
N LEU A 84 -0.59 9.15 -26.79
CA LEU A 84 -0.51 8.31 -25.62
C LEU A 84 -1.82 8.48 -24.84
N ASP A 85 -2.57 7.42 -24.73
CA ASP A 85 -3.78 7.37 -23.90
C ASP A 85 -3.39 6.81 -22.53
N LEU A 86 -3.37 7.68 -21.53
CA LEU A 86 -3.01 7.34 -20.15
C LEU A 86 -4.27 6.94 -19.36
N PHE A 87 -5.21 6.31 -20.01
CA PHE A 87 -6.40 5.78 -19.36
C PHE A 87 -6.25 4.26 -19.14
N ARG A 88 -6.28 3.86 -17.88
CA ARG A 88 -6.42 2.45 -17.49
C ARG A 88 -7.64 2.29 -16.60
N PRO A 89 -8.60 1.43 -16.96
CA PRO A 89 -9.66 1.05 -16.04
C PRO A 89 -9.03 0.39 -14.81
N TYR A 90 -9.63 0.63 -13.64
CA TYR A 90 -9.18 0.00 -12.42
C TYR A 90 -9.35 -1.53 -12.52
N ASP A 91 -8.27 -2.26 -12.36
CA ASP A 91 -8.27 -3.72 -12.28
C ASP A 91 -8.14 -4.13 -10.81
N PHE A 92 -9.18 -4.72 -10.26
CA PHE A 92 -9.24 -5.14 -8.87
C PHE A 92 -8.14 -6.17 -8.53
N PHE A 93 -7.75 -7.04 -9.45
CA PHE A 93 -6.77 -8.11 -9.19
C PHE A 93 -5.32 -7.62 -9.20
N THR A 94 -5.01 -6.59 -9.94
CA THR A 94 -3.68 -5.96 -9.93
C THR A 94 -3.62 -4.74 -9.00
N GLY A 95 -4.77 -4.21 -8.57
CA GLY A 95 -4.85 -2.96 -7.82
C GLY A 95 -4.36 -1.74 -8.59
N GLN A 96 -4.26 -1.85 -9.93
CA GLN A 96 -3.76 -0.81 -10.81
C GLN A 96 -4.90 -0.13 -11.58
N GLY A 97 -4.72 1.16 -11.89
CA GLY A 97 -5.67 1.97 -12.62
C GLY A 97 -5.27 3.44 -12.56
N GLY A 98 -6.16 4.34 -12.90
CA GLY A 98 -5.93 5.78 -12.83
C GLY A 98 -6.07 6.38 -11.42
N ASN A 99 -5.91 5.60 -10.36
CA ASN A 99 -6.01 6.08 -8.97
C ASN A 99 -4.77 6.85 -8.54
N PHE A 100 -4.98 7.83 -7.68
CA PHE A 100 -3.92 8.62 -7.07
C PHE A 100 -4.34 9.06 -5.66
N GLY A 101 -3.35 9.49 -4.89
CA GLY A 101 -3.54 10.12 -3.58
C GLY A 101 -2.62 11.32 -3.42
N GLY A 102 -2.89 12.15 -2.41
CA GLY A 102 -2.09 13.33 -2.19
C GLY A 102 -2.53 14.15 -0.99
N PHE A 103 -1.90 15.31 -0.85
CA PHE A 103 -2.16 16.24 0.25
C PHE A 103 -2.52 17.61 -0.28
N GLN A 104 -3.28 18.37 0.51
CA GLN A 104 -3.60 19.75 0.24
C GLN A 104 -3.52 20.60 1.50
N THR A 105 -3.31 21.88 1.29
CA THR A 105 -3.41 22.91 2.32
C THR A 105 -3.95 24.20 1.72
N GLY A 106 -4.65 24.98 2.49
CA GLY A 106 -5.20 26.23 1.99
C GLY A 106 -5.66 27.17 3.08
N TYR A 107 -6.08 28.33 2.64
CA TYR A 107 -6.68 29.35 3.50
C TYR A 107 -7.93 29.91 2.84
N ASN A 108 -9.01 29.97 3.59
CA ASN A 108 -10.29 30.51 3.15
C ASN A 108 -10.67 31.75 3.99
N THR A 109 -11.38 32.68 3.37
CA THR A 109 -12.06 33.80 4.03
C THR A 109 -13.53 33.77 3.61
N LEU A 110 -14.42 33.62 4.57
CA LEU A 110 -15.86 33.70 4.37
C LEU A 110 -16.36 35.11 4.70
N PHE A 111 -17.04 35.73 3.77
CA PHE A 111 -17.67 37.05 3.94
C PHE A 111 -19.11 36.88 4.46
N GLN A 112 -19.65 37.92 5.09
CA GLN A 112 -21.02 37.95 5.62
C GLN A 112 -22.10 37.68 4.55
N SER A 113 -21.77 37.95 3.30
CA SER A 113 -22.64 37.67 2.15
C SER A 113 -22.77 36.19 1.79
N GLY A 114 -22.01 35.27 2.45
CA GLY A 114 -21.87 33.87 2.05
C GLY A 114 -20.82 33.64 0.95
N LEU A 115 -20.21 34.69 0.41
CA LEU A 115 -19.11 34.59 -0.54
C LEU A 115 -17.86 34.09 0.17
N LEU A 116 -17.14 33.14 -0.44
CA LEU A 116 -15.85 32.63 0.03
C LEU A 116 -14.78 32.93 -1.01
N LEU A 117 -13.67 33.46 -0.55
CA LEU A 117 -12.42 33.54 -1.31
C LEU A 117 -11.32 32.77 -0.60
N GLY A 118 -10.51 32.02 -1.36
CA GLY A 118 -9.45 31.22 -0.79
C GLY A 118 -8.30 30.99 -1.76
N ILE A 119 -7.23 30.44 -1.22
CA ILE A 119 -6.09 29.92 -1.95
C ILE A 119 -5.80 28.52 -1.46
N GLU A 120 -5.45 27.63 -2.37
CA GLU A 120 -5.10 26.24 -2.05
C GLU A 120 -3.87 25.80 -2.81
N ALA A 121 -3.02 25.01 -2.17
CA ALA A 121 -1.92 24.28 -2.79
C ALA A 121 -2.09 22.79 -2.55
N ASP A 122 -1.78 21.97 -3.54
CA ASP A 122 -1.83 20.52 -3.45
C ASP A 122 -0.64 19.85 -4.12
N ILE A 123 -0.38 18.62 -3.71
CA ILE A 123 0.56 17.69 -4.31
C ILE A 123 -0.11 16.32 -4.41
N SER A 124 0.01 15.67 -5.56
CA SER A 124 -0.58 14.37 -5.87
C SER A 124 0.47 13.40 -6.39
N PHE A 125 0.30 12.12 -6.05
CA PHE A 125 1.18 11.02 -6.40
C PHE A 125 0.42 10.01 -7.27
N PRO A 126 0.39 10.23 -8.60
CA PRO A 126 -0.44 9.43 -9.49
C PRO A 126 0.15 8.07 -9.89
N GLY A 127 1.43 7.82 -9.71
CA GLY A 127 2.16 6.55 -9.97
C GLY A 127 1.60 5.45 -10.89
N ASN A 128 0.31 5.46 -11.13
CA ASN A 128 -0.42 4.50 -11.97
C ASN A 128 -1.02 5.12 -13.25
N ILE A 129 -0.84 6.43 -13.47
CA ILE A 129 -1.34 7.10 -14.68
C ILE A 129 -0.29 6.95 -15.77
N PHE A 130 -0.47 5.94 -16.60
CA PHE A 130 0.51 5.47 -17.57
C PHE A 130 -0.14 5.19 -18.92
N GLY A 131 0.56 5.55 -20.02
CA GLY A 131 0.18 5.23 -21.39
C GLY A 131 1.39 4.88 -22.26
N PHE A 132 1.15 4.10 -23.29
CA PHE A 132 2.19 3.80 -24.28
C PHE A 132 1.63 3.72 -25.70
N SER A 133 2.49 3.95 -26.70
CA SER A 133 2.19 3.77 -28.11
C SER A 133 3.39 3.14 -28.81
N THR A 134 3.14 2.12 -29.62
CA THR A 134 4.19 1.46 -30.40
C THR A 134 4.07 1.88 -31.87
N LEU A 135 5.16 2.42 -32.40
CA LEU A 135 5.26 2.87 -33.78
C LEU A 135 6.29 2.05 -34.52
N ALA A 136 5.98 1.72 -35.79
CA ALA A 136 6.91 1.08 -36.72
C ALA A 136 7.06 1.94 -37.97
N THR A 137 8.27 2.38 -38.25
CA THR A 137 8.59 3.16 -39.47
C THR A 137 9.90 2.67 -40.10
N PRO A 138 10.10 2.90 -41.40
CA PRO A 138 11.33 2.48 -42.07
C PRO A 138 12.59 3.13 -41.50
N SER A 139 12.50 4.35 -40.93
CA SER A 139 13.65 5.12 -40.45
C SER A 139 14.03 4.83 -38.99
N ILE A 140 13.07 4.43 -38.16
CA ILE A 140 13.31 4.18 -36.73
C ILE A 140 13.13 2.70 -36.33
N GLY A 141 12.75 1.83 -37.26
CA GLY A 141 12.33 0.46 -36.95
C GLY A 141 11.06 0.48 -36.11
N THR A 142 10.95 -0.44 -35.15
CA THR A 142 9.82 -0.48 -34.19
C THR A 142 10.28 0.02 -32.85
N ALA A 143 9.59 1.04 -32.32
CA ALA A 143 9.86 1.60 -31.01
C ALA A 143 8.55 1.87 -30.20
N THR A 144 8.59 1.65 -28.92
CA THR A 144 7.52 2.01 -27.99
C THR A 144 7.89 3.29 -27.27
N TYR A 145 6.95 4.22 -27.22
CA TYR A 145 7.00 5.45 -26.42
C TYR A 145 6.00 5.30 -25.30
N SER A 146 6.39 5.61 -24.07
CA SER A 146 5.52 5.59 -22.91
C SER A 146 5.68 6.85 -22.06
N ASP A 147 4.63 7.21 -21.39
CA ASP A 147 4.56 8.33 -20.47
C ASP A 147 3.90 7.85 -19.17
N LEU A 148 4.55 8.12 -18.03
CA LEU A 148 4.08 7.84 -16.70
C LEU A 148 4.12 9.15 -15.91
N LEU A 149 3.00 9.53 -15.29
CA LEU A 149 2.97 10.65 -14.36
C LEU A 149 3.45 10.18 -12.99
N GLU A 150 4.57 10.75 -12.52
CA GLU A 150 5.15 10.40 -11.22
C GLU A 150 4.62 11.29 -10.10
N MET A 151 4.53 12.59 -10.35
CA MET A 151 4.09 13.57 -9.37
C MET A 151 3.40 14.74 -10.05
N SER A 152 2.36 15.29 -9.42
CA SER A 152 1.70 16.51 -9.89
C SER A 152 1.35 17.41 -8.72
N GLY A 153 1.10 18.69 -9.00
CA GLY A 153 0.65 19.62 -7.97
C GLY A 153 0.08 20.91 -8.55
N SER A 154 -0.57 21.68 -7.71
CA SER A 154 -1.14 22.96 -8.13
C SER A 154 -1.14 24.01 -7.03
N VAL A 155 -1.22 25.28 -7.46
CA VAL A 155 -1.56 26.42 -6.58
C VAL A 155 -2.74 27.13 -7.24
N ARG A 156 -3.86 27.22 -6.52
CA ARG A 156 -5.16 27.62 -7.08
C ARG A 156 -5.85 28.67 -6.20
N ALA A 157 -6.47 29.64 -6.83
CA ALA A 157 -7.48 30.47 -6.17
C ALA A 157 -8.81 29.69 -6.10
N ARG A 158 -9.56 29.92 -5.03
CA ARG A 158 -10.92 29.39 -4.83
C ARG A 158 -11.89 30.54 -4.70
N ILE A 159 -13.02 30.45 -5.39
CA ILE A 159 -14.17 31.32 -5.20
C ILE A 159 -15.40 30.45 -5.00
N GLY A 160 -16.13 30.68 -3.91
CA GLY A 160 -17.27 29.83 -3.55
C GLY A 160 -18.40 30.59 -2.90
N TYR A 161 -19.48 29.89 -2.69
CA TYR A 161 -20.65 30.37 -1.98
C TYR A 161 -21.11 29.34 -0.96
N ALA A 162 -21.15 29.75 0.31
CA ALA A 162 -21.63 28.93 1.40
C ALA A 162 -23.15 29.06 1.51
N PHE A 163 -23.85 27.96 1.35
CA PHE A 163 -25.30 27.88 1.47
C PHE A 163 -25.68 26.74 2.44
N ASP A 164 -26.29 27.08 3.56
CA ASP A 164 -26.57 26.18 4.67
C ASP A 164 -25.27 25.50 5.16
N ARG A 165 -25.18 24.18 5.05
CA ARG A 165 -24.01 23.38 5.42
C ARG A 165 -23.08 23.07 4.25
N TRP A 166 -23.37 23.58 3.05
CA TRP A 166 -22.63 23.26 1.84
C TRP A 166 -21.83 24.44 1.33
N LEU A 167 -20.62 24.20 0.91
CA LEU A 167 -19.81 25.14 0.16
C LEU A 167 -19.70 24.65 -1.29
N TYR A 168 -20.21 25.45 -2.22
CA TYR A 168 -20.02 25.25 -3.66
C TYR A 168 -18.92 26.19 -4.13
N TYR A 169 -17.93 25.69 -4.87
CA TYR A 169 -16.83 26.52 -5.30
C TYR A 169 -16.31 26.18 -6.68
N GLY A 170 -15.76 27.18 -7.35
CA GLY A 170 -14.87 27.05 -8.50
C GLY A 170 -13.44 27.31 -8.09
N THR A 171 -12.50 26.74 -8.83
CA THR A 171 -11.07 26.91 -8.59
C THR A 171 -10.31 27.02 -9.89
N ALA A 172 -9.25 27.84 -9.92
CA ALA A 172 -8.35 27.97 -11.06
C ALA A 172 -6.95 28.38 -10.61
N GLY A 173 -5.93 27.95 -11.31
CA GLY A 173 -4.57 28.30 -10.95
C GLY A 173 -3.49 27.68 -11.84
N TYR A 174 -2.28 27.72 -11.31
CA TYR A 174 -1.09 27.13 -11.88
C TYR A 174 -1.01 25.66 -11.49
N ALA A 175 -0.62 24.79 -12.42
CA ALA A 175 -0.36 23.37 -12.18
C ALA A 175 0.98 22.96 -12.77
N TRP A 176 1.58 21.93 -12.21
CA TRP A 176 2.81 21.33 -12.68
C TRP A 176 2.74 19.80 -12.55
N THR A 177 3.51 19.10 -13.39
CA THR A 177 3.68 17.64 -13.29
C THR A 177 5.11 17.24 -13.64
N GLN A 178 5.57 16.15 -13.07
CA GLN A 178 6.80 15.48 -13.44
C GLN A 178 6.44 14.16 -14.10
N ASP A 179 6.93 13.97 -15.31
CA ASP A 179 6.64 12.78 -16.10
C ASP A 179 7.90 11.93 -16.25
N HIS A 180 7.70 10.63 -16.46
CA HIS A 180 8.74 9.69 -16.85
C HIS A 180 8.47 9.23 -18.28
N LEU A 181 9.08 9.89 -19.24
CA LEU A 181 9.01 9.54 -20.65
C LEU A 181 10.05 8.48 -20.98
N THR A 182 9.63 7.34 -21.51
CA THR A 182 10.51 6.25 -21.89
C THR A 182 10.32 5.89 -23.35
N ARG A 183 11.44 5.69 -24.05
CA ARG A 183 11.51 5.17 -25.40
C ARG A 183 12.23 3.83 -25.39
N THR A 184 11.58 2.76 -25.85
CA THR A 184 12.16 1.41 -25.97
C THR A 184 12.22 1.01 -27.43
N GLN A 185 13.43 0.73 -27.94
CA GLN A 185 13.62 0.17 -29.28
C GLN A 185 13.29 -1.32 -29.27
N LEU A 186 12.33 -1.76 -30.06
CA LEU A 186 11.93 -3.18 -30.14
C LEU A 186 12.65 -3.96 -31.21
N SER A 187 13.04 -3.29 -32.29
CA SER A 187 13.84 -3.90 -33.38
C SER A 187 14.97 -2.97 -33.76
N ASP A 188 16.07 -3.52 -34.28
CA ASP A 188 17.19 -2.73 -34.77
C ASP A 188 16.71 -1.68 -35.79
N ASN A 189 17.27 -0.49 -35.74
CA ASN A 189 16.92 0.59 -36.65
C ASN A 189 18.06 0.89 -37.61
N PRO A 190 17.75 1.51 -38.78
CA PRO A 190 18.77 1.89 -39.76
C PRO A 190 19.80 2.91 -39.27
N ALA A 191 19.52 3.64 -38.21
CA ALA A 191 20.43 4.58 -37.56
C ALA A 191 21.39 3.92 -36.54
N GLY A 192 21.37 2.58 -36.42
CA GLY A 192 22.30 1.82 -35.58
C GLY A 192 21.87 1.64 -34.13
N VAL A 193 20.63 1.91 -33.76
CA VAL A 193 20.08 1.62 -32.42
C VAL A 193 19.61 0.17 -32.39
N THR A 194 20.15 -0.62 -31.49
CA THR A 194 19.80 -2.05 -31.32
C THR A 194 18.49 -2.26 -30.59
N GLY A 195 17.79 -3.34 -30.93
CA GLY A 195 16.61 -3.80 -30.17
C GLY A 195 16.94 -4.04 -28.70
N GLY A 196 16.05 -3.65 -27.82
CA GLY A 196 16.24 -3.68 -26.34
C GLY A 196 16.85 -2.39 -25.77
N THR A 197 17.28 -1.42 -26.60
CA THR A 197 17.76 -0.12 -26.09
C THR A 197 16.62 0.67 -25.45
N VAL A 198 16.83 1.14 -24.21
CA VAL A 198 15.88 1.97 -23.46
C VAL A 198 16.51 3.33 -23.18
N GLU A 199 15.76 4.40 -23.42
CA GLU A 199 16.12 5.78 -23.12
C GLU A 199 15.00 6.42 -22.28
N SER A 200 15.33 7.00 -21.13
CA SER A 200 14.36 7.65 -20.25
C SER A 200 14.67 9.14 -20.05
N LYS A 201 13.64 9.94 -19.89
CA LYS A 201 13.69 11.38 -19.60
C LYS A 201 12.63 11.74 -18.57
N PHE A 202 12.94 12.70 -17.72
CA PHE A 202 12.09 13.17 -16.62
C PHE A 202 11.77 14.66 -16.79
N PRO A 203 10.94 15.05 -17.77
CA PRO A 203 10.57 16.45 -17.94
C PRO A 203 9.61 16.89 -16.86
N THR A 204 9.81 18.11 -16.35
CA THR A 204 8.79 18.82 -15.59
C THR A 204 7.99 19.70 -16.52
N ARG A 205 6.66 19.56 -16.49
CA ARG A 205 5.74 20.40 -17.24
C ARG A 205 5.08 21.41 -16.32
N SER A 206 4.74 22.55 -16.85
CA SER A 206 3.91 23.55 -16.19
C SER A 206 2.72 23.93 -17.05
N GLY A 207 1.63 24.30 -16.40
CA GLY A 207 0.39 24.60 -17.08
C GLY A 207 -0.62 25.29 -16.18
N TRP A 208 -1.87 25.13 -16.51
CA TRP A 208 -2.99 25.70 -15.79
C TRP A 208 -3.98 24.61 -15.39
N THR A 209 -4.73 24.86 -14.33
CA THR A 209 -5.82 23.98 -13.89
C THR A 209 -7.06 24.81 -13.59
N VAL A 210 -8.22 24.21 -13.85
CA VAL A 210 -9.54 24.75 -13.52
C VAL A 210 -10.43 23.63 -13.04
N GLY A 211 -11.31 23.93 -12.08
CA GLY A 211 -12.22 22.94 -11.57
C GLY A 211 -13.35 23.51 -10.75
N ALA A 212 -14.16 22.62 -10.24
CA ALA A 212 -15.27 22.92 -9.36
C ALA A 212 -15.46 21.81 -8.34
N GLY A 213 -16.00 22.16 -7.18
CA GLY A 213 -16.24 21.20 -6.12
C GLY A 213 -17.36 21.60 -5.19
N VAL A 214 -17.72 20.63 -4.38
CA VAL A 214 -18.66 20.79 -3.27
C VAL A 214 -18.00 20.26 -2.01
N GLU A 215 -18.15 21.01 -0.91
CA GLU A 215 -17.56 20.66 0.39
C GLU A 215 -18.61 20.74 1.48
N ALA A 216 -18.60 19.81 2.43
CA ALA A 216 -19.54 19.73 3.54
C ALA A 216 -18.81 19.44 4.86
N PRO A 217 -19.23 20.03 6.00
CA PRO A 217 -18.69 19.69 7.31
C PRO A 217 -19.16 18.30 7.73
N LEU A 218 -18.22 17.49 8.19
CA LEU A 218 -18.46 16.18 8.82
C LEU A 218 -18.51 16.31 10.34
N ALA A 219 -17.60 17.11 10.91
CA ALA A 219 -17.45 17.35 12.35
C ALA A 219 -16.94 18.80 12.56
N PRO A 220 -16.80 19.31 13.80
CA PRO A 220 -16.47 20.73 14.06
C PRO A 220 -15.26 21.30 13.33
N HIS A 221 -14.23 20.52 13.08
CA HIS A 221 -13.02 20.95 12.34
C HIS A 221 -12.80 20.23 11.03
N TRP A 222 -13.67 19.28 10.69
CA TRP A 222 -13.47 18.41 9.56
C TRP A 222 -14.48 18.65 8.46
N THR A 223 -14.00 18.69 7.23
CA THR A 223 -14.84 18.77 6.04
C THR A 223 -14.48 17.69 5.04
N ALA A 224 -15.48 17.20 4.32
CA ALA A 224 -15.27 16.35 3.14
C ALA A 224 -15.63 17.11 1.89
N ARG A 225 -14.87 16.89 0.81
CA ARG A 225 -15.12 17.52 -0.49
C ARG A 225 -15.08 16.53 -1.63
N LEU A 226 -15.89 16.81 -2.64
CA LEU A 226 -15.80 16.17 -3.95
C LEU A 226 -15.44 17.27 -4.96
N GLU A 227 -14.38 17.06 -5.74
CA GLU A 227 -13.83 18.05 -6.66
C GLU A 227 -13.53 17.40 -8.01
N TYR A 228 -13.81 18.11 -9.09
CA TYR A 228 -13.35 17.80 -10.44
C TYR A 228 -12.34 18.86 -10.88
N LEU A 229 -11.21 18.42 -11.44
CA LEU A 229 -10.18 19.27 -12.02
C LEU A 229 -9.89 18.85 -13.46
N TYR A 230 -9.65 19.86 -14.30
CA TYR A 230 -9.04 19.74 -15.60
C TYR A 230 -7.73 20.53 -15.61
N SER A 231 -6.63 19.88 -15.98
CA SER A 231 -5.31 20.49 -16.07
C SER A 231 -4.76 20.37 -17.48
N GLY A 232 -4.29 21.47 -18.05
CA GLY A 232 -3.63 21.52 -19.35
C GLY A 232 -2.18 21.88 -19.17
N PHE A 233 -1.28 20.93 -19.43
CA PHE A 233 0.16 21.14 -19.38
C PHE A 233 0.67 21.38 -20.80
N GLY A 234 1.39 22.43 -21.02
CA GLY A 234 1.93 22.78 -22.35
C GLY A 234 2.79 21.67 -22.98
N THR A 235 3.44 21.98 -24.05
CA THR A 235 4.34 21.06 -24.77
C THR A 235 5.66 20.92 -24.02
N ALA A 236 6.04 19.69 -23.67
CA ALA A 236 7.39 19.35 -23.25
C ALA A 236 8.19 18.83 -24.44
N SER A 237 9.46 19.22 -24.51
CA SER A 237 10.40 18.79 -25.56
C SER A 237 11.55 18.06 -24.90
N VAL A 238 11.76 16.82 -25.28
CA VAL A 238 12.91 16.01 -24.84
C VAL A 238 13.68 15.47 -26.03
N THR A 239 14.94 15.10 -25.82
CA THR A 239 15.76 14.46 -26.84
C THR A 239 16.15 13.07 -26.37
N PHE A 240 15.97 12.08 -27.25
CA PHE A 240 16.48 10.73 -27.12
C PHE A 240 17.77 10.60 -27.95
N PRO A 241 18.94 10.79 -27.30
CA PRO A 241 20.20 10.96 -28.05
C PRO A 241 20.65 9.72 -28.79
N LEU A 242 20.40 8.51 -28.26
CA LEU A 242 20.76 7.27 -28.93
C LEU A 242 19.94 7.08 -30.22
N ALA A 243 18.66 7.45 -30.17
CA ALA A 243 17.78 7.41 -31.35
C ALA A 243 17.96 8.62 -32.29
N GLY A 244 18.66 9.67 -31.88
CA GLY A 244 18.76 10.93 -32.60
C GLY A 244 17.43 11.63 -32.79
N GLN A 245 16.47 11.43 -31.86
CA GLN A 245 15.10 11.94 -31.97
C GLN A 245 14.83 13.07 -31.00
N ARG A 246 14.17 14.13 -31.46
CA ARG A 246 13.44 15.08 -30.59
C ARG A 246 12.00 14.59 -30.50
N PHE A 247 11.48 14.62 -29.27
CA PHE A 247 10.11 14.21 -28.92
C PHE A 247 9.43 15.39 -28.26
N ASP A 248 8.38 15.90 -28.89
CA ASP A 248 7.55 17.01 -28.42
C ASP A 248 6.17 16.43 -28.08
N SER A 249 5.68 16.62 -26.86
CA SER A 249 4.37 16.13 -26.46
C SER A 249 3.63 17.14 -25.59
N ASN A 250 2.32 17.27 -25.80
CA ASN A 250 1.43 17.97 -24.89
C ASN A 250 0.76 16.98 -23.93
N LEU A 251 0.21 17.50 -22.85
CA LEU A 251 -0.47 16.66 -21.85
C LEU A 251 -1.71 17.37 -21.30
N SER A 252 -2.79 16.65 -21.18
CA SER A 252 -3.98 17.08 -20.43
C SER A 252 -4.43 16.01 -19.47
N VAL A 253 -4.85 16.40 -18.26
CA VAL A 253 -5.28 15.50 -17.18
C VAL A 253 -6.65 15.91 -16.69
N GLN A 254 -7.51 14.94 -16.45
CA GLN A 254 -8.83 15.10 -15.83
C GLN A 254 -8.86 14.27 -14.55
N GLU A 255 -9.29 14.87 -13.45
CA GLU A 255 -9.27 14.25 -12.14
C GLU A 255 -10.61 14.43 -11.43
N VAL A 256 -11.03 13.36 -10.75
CA VAL A 256 -12.09 13.42 -9.74
C VAL A 256 -11.47 13.08 -8.40
N ARG A 257 -11.59 13.98 -7.42
CA ARG A 257 -10.97 13.89 -6.11
C ARG A 257 -12.01 13.83 -5.00
N LEU A 258 -11.82 12.93 -4.05
CA LEU A 258 -12.48 12.96 -2.75
C LEU A 258 -11.44 13.44 -1.73
N GLY A 259 -11.69 14.57 -1.07
CA GLY A 259 -10.76 15.17 -0.10
C GLY A 259 -11.35 15.23 1.29
N LEU A 260 -10.48 15.14 2.28
CA LEU A 260 -10.79 15.34 3.68
C LEU A 260 -9.88 16.47 4.20
N ASN A 261 -10.47 17.52 4.82
CA ASN A 261 -9.73 18.65 5.34
C ASN A 261 -9.94 18.81 6.83
N TYR A 262 -8.87 19.19 7.55
CA TYR A 262 -8.90 19.60 8.94
C TYR A 262 -8.61 21.09 9.05
N GLN A 263 -9.54 21.87 9.62
CA GLN A 263 -9.37 23.31 9.88
C GLN A 263 -8.48 23.56 11.10
N LEU A 264 -7.43 24.34 10.87
CA LEU A 264 -6.51 24.82 11.90
C LEU A 264 -7.01 26.19 12.42
N GLY A 265 -7.76 26.20 13.52
CA GLY A 265 -8.24 27.43 14.13
C GLY A 265 -9.64 27.81 13.67
N GLY A 266 -10.58 27.60 14.49
CA GLY A 266 -11.95 28.15 14.54
C GLY A 266 -12.31 28.30 15.99
N ASN A 267 -13.26 29.18 16.30
CA ASN A 267 -13.78 29.38 17.66
C ASN A 267 -14.48 28.12 18.18
N SER A 268 -13.75 27.05 18.49
CA SER A 268 -14.26 25.96 19.30
C SER A 268 -13.68 26.06 20.70
N SER A 269 -14.55 26.34 21.66
CA SER A 269 -14.27 26.49 23.09
C SER A 269 -13.86 25.18 23.80
N ASN A 270 -13.46 24.14 23.05
CA ASN A 270 -13.01 22.87 23.60
C ASN A 270 -11.83 22.28 22.80
N ALA A 271 -10.75 23.05 22.64
CA ALA A 271 -9.47 22.45 22.24
C ALA A 271 -8.88 21.69 23.44
N GLY A 272 -9.33 20.49 23.66
CA GLY A 272 -8.67 19.52 24.51
C GLY A 272 -7.33 19.13 23.87
N LYS A 273 -6.31 19.04 24.71
CA LYS A 273 -4.92 18.70 24.42
C LYS A 273 -4.72 17.76 23.22
N GLY A 274 -4.14 18.26 22.14
CA GLY A 274 -3.13 17.63 21.29
C GLY A 274 -3.37 16.27 20.63
N THR A 275 -4.55 15.65 20.74
CA THR A 275 -4.86 14.39 20.06
C THR A 275 -5.90 14.69 18.99
N LEU A 276 -5.59 14.35 17.75
CA LEU A 276 -6.58 14.34 16.68
C LEU A 276 -7.61 13.27 17.04
N ALA A 277 -8.87 13.67 17.28
CA ALA A 277 -9.93 12.71 17.58
C ALA A 277 -10.37 12.03 16.28
N PRO A 278 -10.74 10.73 16.31
CA PRO A 278 -11.32 10.06 15.16
C PRO A 278 -12.59 10.80 14.70
N LEU A 279 -12.82 10.76 13.41
CA LEU A 279 -14.02 11.29 12.81
C LEU A 279 -15.11 10.24 12.86
N GLU A 280 -16.14 10.44 13.63
CA GLU A 280 -17.23 9.48 13.77
C GLU A 280 -18.61 10.14 13.69
N GLY A 281 -19.52 9.47 13.00
CA GLY A 281 -20.94 9.70 13.03
C GLY A 281 -21.67 8.45 13.50
N ASP A 282 -23.00 8.46 13.50
CA ASP A 282 -23.79 7.30 13.95
C ASP A 282 -23.52 6.04 13.10
N ASP A 283 -23.30 6.21 11.80
CA ASP A 283 -23.18 5.11 10.83
C ASP A 283 -21.86 5.13 10.03
N TRP A 284 -20.92 5.99 10.36
CA TRP A 284 -19.63 6.06 9.69
C TRP A 284 -18.50 6.46 10.66
N ILE A 285 -17.29 6.03 10.32
CA ILE A 285 -16.09 6.34 11.07
C ILE A 285 -14.91 6.49 10.12
N ILE A 286 -13.99 7.40 10.43
CA ILE A 286 -12.75 7.58 9.72
C ILE A 286 -11.61 7.68 10.73
N HIS A 287 -10.62 6.80 10.60
CA HIS A 287 -9.34 6.86 11.28
C HIS A 287 -8.25 7.16 10.27
N GLY A 288 -7.12 7.65 10.73
CA GLY A 288 -5.94 7.83 9.92
C GLY A 288 -4.69 7.52 10.69
N GLN A 289 -3.68 7.04 10.00
CA GLN A 289 -2.35 6.85 10.56
C GLN A 289 -1.27 7.21 9.55
N THR A 290 -0.07 7.47 10.06
CA THR A 290 1.14 7.61 9.26
C THR A 290 2.33 7.08 10.03
N THR A 291 3.21 6.37 9.35
CA THR A 291 4.42 5.77 9.93
C THR A 291 5.64 6.13 9.07
N TYR A 292 6.69 6.56 9.72
CA TYR A 292 8.01 6.72 9.10
C TYR A 292 9.01 5.83 9.83
N VAL A 293 9.73 4.99 9.06
CA VAL A 293 10.77 4.11 9.59
C VAL A 293 12.07 4.37 8.85
N SER A 294 13.12 4.68 9.58
CA SER A 294 14.49 4.80 9.05
C SER A 294 15.37 3.72 9.66
N GLN A 295 16.04 2.95 8.81
CA GLN A 295 16.90 1.83 9.21
C GLN A 295 18.31 1.99 8.68
N TYR A 296 19.28 1.58 9.48
CA TYR A 296 20.68 1.57 9.11
C TYR A 296 21.39 0.31 9.60
N ALA A 297 22.05 -0.40 8.69
CA ALA A 297 22.94 -1.52 8.98
C ALA A 297 24.39 -1.06 8.82
N PRO A 298 25.17 -0.90 9.90
CA PRO A 298 26.59 -0.59 9.84
C PRO A 298 27.38 -1.65 9.07
N PRO A 299 28.65 -1.37 8.70
CA PRO A 299 29.50 -2.36 8.08
C PRO A 299 29.60 -3.65 8.89
N PHE A 300 29.46 -4.78 8.22
CA PHE A 300 29.61 -6.11 8.80
C PHE A 300 30.41 -7.02 7.87
N ARG A 301 30.82 -8.17 8.37
CA ARG A 301 31.58 -9.17 7.59
C ARG A 301 30.68 -9.73 6.45
N ALA A 302 31.12 -9.52 5.21
CA ALA A 302 30.44 -9.98 4.00
C ALA A 302 31.48 -10.34 2.91
N PRO A 303 32.12 -11.52 3.01
CA PRO A 303 33.26 -11.88 2.14
C PRO A 303 32.85 -12.11 0.68
N TYR A 304 31.57 -12.37 0.42
CA TYR A 304 30.99 -12.51 -0.90
C TYR A 304 29.55 -12.02 -0.91
N ARG A 305 28.97 -11.86 -2.09
CA ARG A 305 27.62 -11.33 -2.30
C ARG A 305 26.93 -12.03 -3.47
N GLY A 306 25.67 -12.41 -3.29
CA GLY A 306 24.72 -12.80 -4.35
C GLY A 306 23.70 -11.71 -4.64
N ALA A 307 22.76 -12.02 -5.51
CA ALA A 307 21.73 -11.07 -5.94
C ALA A 307 20.75 -10.68 -4.81
N ASN A 308 20.44 -11.63 -3.91
CA ASN A 308 19.56 -11.41 -2.77
C ASN A 308 20.36 -11.35 -1.45
N SER A 309 21.49 -10.64 -1.43
CA SER A 309 22.28 -10.42 -0.23
C SER A 309 21.94 -9.11 0.45
N LEU A 310 21.97 -9.09 1.77
CA LEU A 310 21.99 -7.84 2.53
C LEU A 310 23.25 -7.04 2.23
N ASP A 311 23.10 -5.76 1.91
CA ASP A 311 24.21 -4.84 1.70
C ASP A 311 24.85 -4.45 3.02
N SER A 312 26.19 -4.50 3.06
CA SER A 312 26.97 -3.96 4.17
C SER A 312 27.03 -2.44 4.08
N ASN A 313 26.81 -1.75 5.20
CA ASN A 313 26.77 -0.30 5.28
C ASN A 313 25.62 0.31 4.47
N ALA A 314 24.41 -0.17 4.68
CA ALA A 314 23.20 0.28 3.99
C ALA A 314 22.25 1.03 4.92
N GLY A 315 21.65 2.09 4.42
CA GLY A 315 20.54 2.80 5.05
C GLY A 315 19.36 2.91 4.09
N ARG A 316 18.15 2.80 4.62
CA ARG A 316 16.89 2.97 3.88
C ARG A 316 15.81 3.53 4.79
N GLU A 317 14.85 4.18 4.17
CA GLU A 317 13.64 4.67 4.82
C GLU A 317 12.39 4.20 4.08
N ILE A 318 11.32 4.11 4.82
CA ILE A 318 9.95 3.92 4.32
C ILE A 318 9.03 4.92 5.01
N TRP A 319 8.00 5.30 4.30
CA TRP A 319 6.92 6.13 4.80
C TRP A 319 5.60 5.65 4.24
N ASP A 320 4.59 5.60 5.09
CA ASP A 320 3.21 5.30 4.72
C ASP A 320 2.23 6.26 5.38
N ALA A 321 1.07 6.41 4.77
CA ALA A 321 -0.08 7.10 5.33
C ALA A 321 -1.36 6.39 4.89
N THR A 322 -2.11 5.86 5.84
CA THR A 322 -3.35 5.10 5.59
C THR A 322 -4.55 5.83 6.17
N LEU A 323 -5.65 5.87 5.40
CA LEU A 323 -6.97 6.25 5.87
C LEU A 323 -7.84 5.01 6.00
N TYR A 324 -8.59 4.91 7.09
CA TYR A 324 -9.53 3.81 7.36
C TYR A 324 -10.95 4.37 7.40
N ALA A 325 -11.69 4.18 6.32
CA ALA A 325 -13.07 4.67 6.21
C ALA A 325 -14.04 3.50 6.36
N GLY A 326 -14.91 3.57 7.37
CA GLY A 326 -15.93 2.58 7.66
C GLY A 326 -17.34 3.14 7.57
N VAL A 327 -18.27 2.34 7.03
CA VAL A 327 -19.71 2.65 6.95
C VAL A 327 -20.52 1.44 7.39
N LYS A 328 -21.47 1.64 8.31
CA LYS A 328 -22.49 0.63 8.64
C LYS A 328 -23.52 0.54 7.52
N LEU A 329 -23.74 -0.66 6.99
CA LEU A 329 -24.68 -0.88 5.88
C LEU A 329 -26.08 -1.28 6.38
N TRP A 330 -26.13 -2.25 7.29
CA TRP A 330 -27.31 -2.74 8.00
C TRP A 330 -26.84 -3.37 9.31
N GLN A 331 -27.76 -3.92 10.09
CA GLN A 331 -27.45 -4.49 11.39
C GLN A 331 -26.33 -5.55 11.31
N GLY A 332 -25.23 -5.27 11.97
CA GLY A 332 -24.03 -6.11 12.05
C GLY A 332 -23.16 -6.10 10.78
N ALA A 333 -23.56 -5.35 9.73
CA ALA A 333 -22.77 -5.27 8.49
C ALA A 333 -22.02 -3.95 8.38
N GLU A 334 -20.75 -4.03 8.02
CA GLU A 334 -19.84 -2.91 7.85
C GLU A 334 -19.11 -3.03 6.51
N LEU A 335 -18.94 -1.90 5.81
CA LEU A 335 -18.05 -1.75 4.66
C LEU A 335 -16.84 -0.93 5.11
N TRP A 336 -15.65 -1.42 4.80
CA TRP A 336 -14.39 -0.72 5.04
C TRP A 336 -13.63 -0.51 3.74
N ILE A 337 -13.00 0.66 3.59
CA ILE A 337 -12.14 1.00 2.46
C ILE A 337 -10.93 1.77 3.01
N ASN A 338 -9.72 1.27 2.76
CA ASN A 338 -8.49 1.83 3.30
C ASN A 338 -7.56 2.26 2.15
N PRO A 339 -7.64 3.49 1.65
CA PRO A 339 -6.62 4.03 0.75
C PRO A 339 -5.33 4.33 1.51
N GLU A 340 -4.20 4.11 0.84
CA GLU A 340 -2.87 4.25 1.40
C GLU A 340 -1.91 4.91 0.41
N ILE A 341 -0.98 5.70 0.91
CA ILE A 341 0.16 6.25 0.17
C ILE A 341 1.42 5.66 0.79
N ASP A 342 2.27 5.09 -0.04
CA ASP A 342 3.50 4.40 0.34
C ASP A 342 4.70 5.00 -0.36
N GLN A 343 5.88 4.97 0.28
CA GLN A 343 7.16 5.35 -0.29
C GLN A 343 8.31 4.58 0.36
N GLY A 344 9.36 4.36 -0.38
CA GLY A 344 10.61 3.83 0.12
C GLY A 344 10.76 2.33 -0.03
N PHE A 345 11.87 1.82 0.49
CA PHE A 345 12.24 0.41 0.47
C PHE A 345 12.75 -0.02 1.85
N GLY A 346 12.61 -1.30 2.19
CA GLY A 346 13.35 -1.90 3.27
C GLY A 346 14.85 -2.00 2.97
N LEU A 347 15.65 -2.31 3.97
CA LEU A 347 17.09 -2.52 3.80
C LEU A 347 17.39 -3.50 2.66
N SER A 348 18.27 -3.09 1.72
CA SER A 348 18.61 -3.85 0.52
C SER A 348 17.38 -4.28 -0.30
N ALA A 349 16.35 -3.42 -0.40
CA ALA A 349 15.05 -3.73 -1.01
C ALA A 349 14.36 -4.95 -0.37
N THR A 350 14.43 -5.06 0.95
CA THR A 350 13.88 -6.17 1.77
C THR A 350 14.53 -7.52 1.46
N LEU A 351 15.80 -7.53 1.05
CA LEU A 351 16.55 -8.73 0.69
C LEU A 351 17.71 -9.01 1.66
N GLY A 352 18.09 -10.28 1.75
CA GLY A 352 19.29 -10.75 2.42
C GLY A 352 19.13 -11.12 3.89
N LEU A 353 17.90 -11.13 4.40
CA LEU A 353 17.52 -11.70 5.70
C LEU A 353 16.20 -12.43 5.53
N ALA A 354 16.07 -13.62 6.11
CA ALA A 354 14.79 -14.35 6.12
C ALA A 354 13.80 -13.67 7.07
N GLY A 355 14.26 -13.28 8.27
CA GLY A 355 13.55 -12.35 9.13
C GLY A 355 13.93 -10.91 8.79
N PHE A 356 13.32 -10.33 7.77
CA PHE A 356 13.65 -8.98 7.35
C PHE A 356 13.29 -7.95 8.44
N PRO A 357 14.10 -6.84 8.57
CA PRO A 357 14.13 -6.01 9.78
C PRO A 357 12.94 -5.08 9.97
N SER A 358 12.03 -4.96 8.99
CA SER A 358 10.82 -4.17 9.13
C SER A 358 9.68 -4.80 8.36
N ALA A 359 8.66 -5.26 9.05
CA ALA A 359 7.42 -5.77 8.44
C ALA A 359 6.57 -4.66 7.78
N GLU A 360 6.89 -3.38 8.01
CA GLU A 360 6.36 -2.26 7.22
C GLU A 360 7.08 -2.07 5.88
N ALA A 361 8.19 -2.77 5.64
CA ALA A 361 8.99 -2.58 4.43
C ALA A 361 8.43 -3.35 3.25
N TYR A 362 8.21 -2.65 2.15
CA TYR A 362 7.76 -3.26 0.91
C TYR A 362 8.93 -3.76 0.07
N LYS A 363 8.81 -4.97 -0.45
CA LYS A 363 9.76 -5.52 -1.41
C LYS A 363 9.69 -4.81 -2.77
N LEU A 364 8.49 -4.35 -3.12
CA LEU A 364 8.18 -3.62 -4.36
C LEU A 364 7.94 -2.13 -4.06
N GLY A 365 8.76 -1.52 -3.22
CA GLY A 365 8.71 -0.11 -2.92
C GLY A 365 9.06 0.78 -4.11
N SER A 366 8.97 2.07 -3.88
CA SER A 366 9.33 3.11 -4.86
C SER A 366 10.09 4.23 -4.15
N ASP A 367 11.05 4.84 -4.84
CA ASP A 367 11.68 6.06 -4.36
C ASP A 367 10.68 7.23 -4.28
N ASP A 368 9.69 7.24 -5.18
CA ASP A 368 8.59 8.21 -5.20
C ASP A 368 7.35 7.68 -4.49
N PRO A 369 6.57 8.54 -3.80
CA PRO A 369 5.30 8.15 -3.21
C PRO A 369 4.30 7.64 -4.26
N TYR A 370 3.53 6.61 -3.93
CA TYR A 370 2.46 6.08 -4.78
C TYR A 370 1.25 5.70 -3.94
N ALA A 371 0.07 5.79 -4.56
CA ALA A 371 -1.19 5.50 -3.88
C ALA A 371 -1.76 4.14 -4.30
N ARG A 372 -2.36 3.45 -3.34
CA ARG A 372 -3.09 2.18 -3.56
C ARG A 372 -4.26 2.03 -2.60
N VAL A 373 -5.11 1.03 -2.83
CA VAL A 373 -6.19 0.66 -1.90
C VAL A 373 -5.99 -0.80 -1.50
N PRO A 374 -5.18 -1.06 -0.45
CA PRO A 374 -4.84 -2.42 -0.03
C PRO A 374 -6.01 -3.18 0.58
N ARG A 375 -6.93 -2.48 1.28
CA ARG A 375 -8.07 -3.11 1.92
C ARG A 375 -9.37 -2.49 1.45
N TYR A 376 -10.32 -3.34 1.07
CA TYR A 376 -11.75 -3.02 0.93
C TYR A 376 -12.55 -4.32 1.08
N PHE A 377 -13.40 -4.34 2.12
CA PHE A 377 -14.11 -5.55 2.49
C PHE A 377 -15.44 -5.23 3.17
N ILE A 378 -16.33 -6.21 3.15
CA ILE A 378 -17.55 -6.22 3.94
C ILE A 378 -17.35 -7.22 5.08
N ARG A 379 -17.70 -6.79 6.30
CA ARG A 379 -17.75 -7.63 7.49
C ARG A 379 -19.18 -7.71 8.00
N GLN A 380 -19.68 -8.92 8.26
CA GLN A 380 -20.97 -9.18 8.88
C GLN A 380 -20.77 -9.87 10.22
N THR A 381 -21.19 -9.21 11.30
CA THR A 381 -21.27 -9.83 12.64
C THR A 381 -22.69 -10.32 12.88
N ILE A 382 -22.82 -11.56 13.36
CA ILE A 382 -24.07 -12.22 13.73
C ILE A 382 -23.95 -12.62 15.19
N ASP A 383 -24.62 -11.92 16.08
CA ASP A 383 -24.60 -12.18 17.51
C ASP A 383 -25.52 -13.33 17.90
N PHE A 384 -25.07 -14.21 18.79
CA PHE A 384 -25.83 -15.30 19.37
C PHE A 384 -26.06 -15.04 20.86
N GLY A 385 -27.32 -14.88 21.28
CA GLY A 385 -27.68 -14.63 22.66
C GLY A 385 -27.79 -13.17 23.05
N ALA A 386 -28.11 -12.92 24.34
CA ALA A 386 -28.42 -11.60 24.87
C ALA A 386 -27.25 -10.95 25.65
N ALA A 387 -26.20 -11.71 25.96
CA ALA A 387 -25.02 -11.18 26.63
C ALA A 387 -24.24 -10.28 25.68
N THR A 388 -23.80 -9.12 26.15
CA THR A 388 -22.99 -8.19 25.34
C THR A 388 -21.77 -7.70 26.09
N GLU A 389 -20.67 -7.51 25.38
CA GLU A 389 -19.47 -6.83 25.84
C GLU A 389 -19.26 -5.52 25.07
N LYS A 390 -18.63 -4.55 25.71
CA LYS A 390 -18.29 -3.27 25.07
C LYS A 390 -17.12 -3.46 24.12
N VAL A 391 -17.23 -2.85 22.95
CA VAL A 391 -16.15 -2.71 21.97
C VAL A 391 -15.84 -1.24 21.81
N ASP A 392 -14.59 -0.86 21.93
CA ASP A 392 -14.13 0.50 21.65
C ASP A 392 -13.82 0.66 20.16
N ALA A 393 -13.86 1.90 19.64
CA ALA A 393 -13.45 2.18 18.28
C ALA A 393 -11.95 1.92 18.11
N ASP A 394 -11.58 1.37 16.97
CA ASP A 394 -10.19 1.10 16.58
C ASP A 394 -10.07 1.06 15.05
N ILE A 395 -8.87 0.85 14.53
CA ILE A 395 -8.63 0.63 13.10
C ILE A 395 -9.54 -0.48 12.59
N ASN A 396 -10.31 -0.18 11.55
CA ASN A 396 -11.31 -1.09 10.96
C ASN A 396 -12.33 -1.67 11.98
N GLN A 397 -12.68 -0.91 13.02
CA GLN A 397 -13.61 -1.33 14.06
C GLN A 397 -14.46 -0.17 14.57
N PHE A 398 -15.78 -0.32 14.52
CA PHE A 398 -16.71 0.61 15.17
C PHE A 398 -16.78 0.39 16.67
N ALA A 399 -16.93 1.49 17.42
CA ALA A 399 -17.38 1.39 18.80
C ALA A 399 -18.80 0.80 18.87
N GLY A 400 -19.04 -0.02 19.89
CA GLY A 400 -20.37 -0.61 20.03
C GLY A 400 -20.46 -1.65 21.14
N LYS A 401 -21.38 -2.59 20.92
CA LYS A 401 -21.57 -3.78 21.75
C LYS A 401 -21.69 -4.98 20.84
N GLN A 402 -21.06 -6.07 21.20
CA GLN A 402 -21.17 -7.35 20.51
C GLN A 402 -21.38 -8.49 21.49
N SER A 403 -21.94 -9.60 21.02
CA SER A 403 -22.04 -10.80 21.84
C SER A 403 -20.67 -11.50 21.98
N PRO A 404 -20.30 -12.03 23.15
CA PRO A 404 -19.15 -12.93 23.26
C PRO A 404 -19.34 -14.22 22.44
N ASP A 405 -20.60 -14.63 22.19
CA ASP A 405 -20.95 -15.72 21.28
C ASP A 405 -21.44 -15.15 19.97
N ARG A 406 -20.63 -15.23 18.92
CA ARG A 406 -20.91 -14.61 17.62
C ARG A 406 -20.24 -15.34 16.45
N LEU A 407 -20.77 -15.10 15.26
CA LEU A 407 -20.14 -15.45 13.99
C LEU A 407 -19.79 -14.15 13.25
N VAL A 408 -18.55 -14.04 12.81
CA VAL A 408 -18.08 -12.92 11.97
C VAL A 408 -17.71 -13.46 10.60
N LEU A 409 -18.28 -12.87 9.55
CA LEU A 409 -17.98 -13.20 8.16
C LEU A 409 -17.31 -11.99 7.50
N THR A 410 -16.16 -12.19 6.87
CA THR A 410 -15.45 -11.13 6.14
C THR A 410 -15.21 -11.56 4.70
N VAL A 411 -15.55 -10.69 3.74
CA VAL A 411 -15.36 -10.93 2.29
C VAL A 411 -14.82 -9.67 1.63
N GLY A 412 -13.77 -9.80 0.83
CA GLY A 412 -13.19 -8.68 0.09
C GLY A 412 -11.68 -8.82 -0.10
N LYS A 413 -10.99 -7.69 -0.22
CA LYS A 413 -9.52 -7.61 -0.23
C LYS A 413 -9.02 -7.16 1.14
N PHE A 414 -8.16 -7.95 1.78
CA PHE A 414 -7.55 -7.67 3.10
C PHE A 414 -6.30 -8.55 3.30
N SER A 415 -5.54 -8.35 4.38
CA SER A 415 -4.44 -9.24 4.72
C SER A 415 -4.96 -10.47 5.47
N VAL A 416 -4.40 -11.64 5.20
CA VAL A 416 -4.70 -12.86 5.95
C VAL A 416 -4.33 -12.69 7.42
N SER A 417 -3.22 -11.99 7.70
CA SER A 417 -2.78 -11.68 9.06
C SER A 417 -3.70 -10.70 9.81
N ASP A 418 -4.63 -10.00 9.15
CA ASP A 418 -5.65 -9.20 9.84
C ASP A 418 -6.58 -10.08 10.72
N ILE A 419 -6.63 -11.41 10.49
CA ILE A 419 -7.54 -12.35 11.14
C ILE A 419 -6.82 -13.52 11.83
N PHE A 420 -5.70 -13.97 11.27
CA PHE A 420 -4.93 -15.14 11.73
C PHE A 420 -3.58 -14.72 12.30
N ASP A 421 -3.05 -15.49 13.25
CA ASP A 421 -1.77 -15.23 13.96
C ASP A 421 -1.75 -13.88 14.73
N THR A 422 -2.87 -13.46 15.27
CA THR A 422 -3.07 -12.18 15.95
C THR A 422 -2.58 -12.17 17.41
N VAL A 423 -1.28 -12.30 17.64
CA VAL A 423 -0.66 -12.26 19.00
C VAL A 423 -0.59 -10.83 19.52
N LYS A 424 -1.23 -10.56 20.64
CA LYS A 424 -1.40 -9.22 21.25
C LYS A 424 -0.10 -8.44 21.48
N TYR A 425 1.01 -9.10 21.80
CA TYR A 425 2.26 -8.45 22.23
C TYR A 425 3.29 -8.31 21.11
N ALA A 426 2.99 -8.83 19.92
CA ALA A 426 3.86 -8.74 18.76
C ALA A 426 3.04 -9.05 17.49
N HIS A 427 2.41 -8.05 16.91
CA HIS A 427 1.63 -8.21 15.69
C HIS A 427 1.59 -6.94 14.84
N ASP A 428 1.65 -5.75 15.46
CA ASP A 428 1.60 -4.49 14.71
C ASP A 428 3.01 -3.86 14.62
N PRO A 429 3.66 -3.91 13.42
CA PRO A 429 4.98 -3.32 13.22
C PRO A 429 5.01 -1.79 13.36
N ARG A 430 3.85 -1.12 13.49
CA ARG A 430 3.75 0.32 13.73
C ARG A 430 3.88 0.69 15.19
N SER A 431 3.56 -0.25 16.08
CA SER A 431 3.52 -0.02 17.53
C SER A 431 4.42 -0.94 18.34
N ASP A 432 4.69 -2.16 17.87
CA ASP A 432 5.41 -3.20 18.59
C ASP A 432 6.78 -3.52 17.96
N PHE A 433 7.15 -4.79 17.84
CA PHE A 433 8.32 -5.25 17.14
C PHE A 433 8.25 -4.94 15.65
N LEU A 434 9.38 -4.79 14.99
CA LEU A 434 9.50 -4.52 13.57
C LEU A 434 9.84 -5.75 12.75
N ASN A 435 10.64 -6.65 13.32
CA ASN A 435 11.12 -7.82 12.59
C ASN A 435 9.97 -8.73 12.15
N TRP A 436 9.94 -9.06 10.86
CA TRP A 436 8.90 -9.87 10.23
C TRP A 436 8.60 -11.16 10.99
N THR A 437 9.64 -11.93 11.38
CA THR A 437 9.46 -13.24 12.04
C THR A 437 9.17 -13.13 13.55
N LEU A 438 9.04 -11.90 14.07
CA LEU A 438 8.48 -11.61 15.40
C LEU A 438 7.07 -11.06 15.33
N VAL A 439 6.72 -10.34 14.26
CA VAL A 439 5.38 -9.78 14.03
C VAL A 439 4.39 -10.88 13.66
N ASP A 440 4.80 -11.77 12.76
CA ASP A 440 4.06 -12.98 12.37
C ASP A 440 4.94 -14.23 12.57
N ALA A 441 4.35 -15.42 12.57
CA ALA A 441 5.12 -16.66 12.58
C ALA A 441 5.92 -16.76 11.28
N GLY A 442 7.26 -16.85 11.35
CA GLY A 442 8.13 -16.85 10.18
C GLY A 442 7.84 -17.93 9.15
N THR A 443 7.15 -19.02 9.54
CA THR A 443 6.72 -20.10 8.64
C THR A 443 5.34 -19.87 8.03
N PHE A 444 4.62 -18.82 8.42
CA PHE A 444 3.29 -18.53 7.91
C PHE A 444 3.37 -17.88 6.53
N ASP A 445 3.48 -18.71 5.52
CA ASP A 445 3.48 -18.35 4.09
C ASP A 445 2.03 -18.06 3.64
N TYR A 446 1.46 -16.96 4.13
CA TYR A 446 0.06 -16.62 3.88
C TYR A 446 -0.16 -16.04 2.48
N ALA A 447 -1.35 -16.31 1.93
CA ALA A 447 -1.76 -15.85 0.61
C ALA A 447 -1.80 -14.33 0.53
N ALA A 448 -1.17 -13.78 -0.50
CA ALA A 448 -1.13 -12.33 -0.74
C ALA A 448 -0.70 -11.98 -2.16
N ASP A 449 -0.87 -10.72 -2.55
CA ASP A 449 -0.02 -10.07 -3.55
C ASP A 449 1.31 -9.66 -2.91
N ALA A 450 2.26 -9.17 -3.69
CA ALA A 450 3.58 -8.79 -3.19
C ALA A 450 3.58 -7.62 -2.18
N TRP A 451 2.43 -7.01 -1.88
CA TRP A 451 2.24 -6.01 -0.83
C TRP A 451 1.60 -6.57 0.45
N GLY A 452 1.20 -7.85 0.49
CA GLY A 452 0.63 -8.45 1.68
C GLY A 452 -0.90 -8.55 1.73
N TYR A 453 -1.60 -8.37 0.62
CA TYR A 453 -3.07 -8.32 0.58
C TYR A 453 -3.63 -9.23 -0.49
N THR A 454 -4.78 -9.85 -0.20
CA THR A 454 -5.43 -10.72 -1.18
C THR A 454 -6.95 -10.67 -1.08
N TYR A 455 -7.62 -11.17 -2.11
CA TYR A 455 -9.04 -11.48 -2.06
C TYR A 455 -9.30 -12.74 -1.29
N GLY A 456 -10.31 -12.70 -0.44
CA GLY A 456 -10.70 -13.88 0.30
C GLY A 456 -12.04 -13.75 0.98
N ALA A 457 -12.40 -14.86 1.59
CA ALA A 457 -13.53 -14.95 2.50
C ALA A 457 -13.10 -15.69 3.76
N SER A 458 -13.49 -15.18 4.92
CA SER A 458 -13.23 -15.81 6.21
C SER A 458 -14.50 -15.90 7.04
N ALA A 459 -14.52 -16.87 7.96
CA ALA A 459 -15.51 -17.05 8.99
C ALA A 459 -14.81 -17.25 10.34
N GLU A 460 -15.26 -16.52 11.35
CA GLU A 460 -14.76 -16.60 12.72
C GLU A 460 -15.93 -16.89 13.65
N TRP A 461 -15.89 -18.03 14.33
CA TRP A 461 -16.90 -18.43 15.30
C TRP A 461 -16.33 -18.35 16.72
N TYR A 462 -16.92 -17.48 17.51
CA TYR A 462 -16.57 -17.27 18.91
C TYR A 462 -17.62 -17.95 19.81
N HIS A 463 -17.16 -18.80 20.73
CA HIS A 463 -18.04 -19.48 21.68
C HIS A 463 -17.32 -19.72 23.02
N GLY A 464 -17.74 -19.02 24.05
CA GLY A 464 -17.12 -19.09 25.37
C GLY A 464 -15.60 -18.78 25.29
N PRO A 465 -14.71 -19.69 25.77
CA PRO A 465 -13.26 -19.48 25.70
C PRO A 465 -12.64 -19.83 24.35
N TRP A 466 -13.41 -20.33 23.40
CA TRP A 466 -12.92 -20.82 22.10
C TRP A 466 -13.22 -19.84 20.97
N ALA A 467 -12.32 -19.75 20.04
CA ALA A 467 -12.58 -19.20 18.72
C ALA A 467 -12.08 -20.17 17.64
N LEU A 468 -12.90 -20.41 16.62
CA LEU A 468 -12.54 -21.19 15.45
C LEU A 468 -12.61 -20.25 14.25
N ARG A 469 -11.50 -20.11 13.52
CA ARG A 469 -11.41 -19.30 12.32
C ARG A 469 -11.07 -20.16 11.11
N GLY A 470 -11.58 -19.80 9.96
CA GLY A 470 -11.26 -20.45 8.69
C GLY A 470 -11.42 -19.49 7.53
N GLY A 471 -10.58 -19.63 6.50
CA GLY A 471 -10.63 -18.76 5.33
C GLY A 471 -10.12 -19.43 4.07
N LEU A 472 -10.59 -18.91 2.93
CA LEU A 472 -10.13 -19.25 1.58
C LEU A 472 -9.65 -17.96 0.90
N PHE A 473 -8.41 -17.99 0.38
CA PHE A 473 -7.71 -16.84 -0.12
C PHE A 473 -7.10 -17.08 -1.50
N ASP A 474 -7.12 -16.07 -2.35
CA ASP A 474 -6.49 -16.06 -3.67
C ASP A 474 -4.96 -15.96 -3.53
N LEU A 475 -4.21 -16.59 -4.42
CA LEU A 475 -2.76 -16.49 -4.49
C LEU A 475 -2.33 -15.60 -5.64
N SER A 476 -1.09 -15.14 -5.61
CA SER A 476 -0.47 -14.48 -6.75
C SER A 476 -0.27 -15.46 -7.92
N ILE A 477 -0.17 -14.95 -9.16
CA ILE A 477 -0.02 -15.79 -10.38
C ILE A 477 1.28 -16.59 -10.40
N VAL A 478 2.33 -16.07 -9.78
CA VAL A 478 3.62 -16.70 -9.49
C VAL A 478 4.08 -16.24 -8.12
N PRO A 479 4.95 -16.97 -7.43
CA PRO A 479 5.42 -16.59 -6.12
C PRO A 479 5.85 -15.13 -6.03
N ASN A 480 5.28 -14.41 -5.07
CA ASN A 480 5.52 -13.01 -4.74
C ASN A 480 5.28 -12.02 -5.91
N SER A 481 4.21 -12.22 -6.68
CA SER A 481 3.76 -11.32 -7.75
C SER A 481 2.75 -10.30 -7.22
N ILE A 482 2.66 -9.16 -7.89
CA ILE A 482 1.60 -8.16 -7.63
C ILE A 482 0.25 -8.57 -8.20
N GLU A 483 0.21 -9.46 -9.19
CA GLU A 483 -1.01 -9.92 -9.85
C GLU A 483 -1.55 -11.18 -9.18
N LEU A 484 -2.82 -11.14 -8.77
CA LEU A 484 -3.54 -12.25 -8.16
C LEU A 484 -4.16 -13.17 -9.24
N ASP A 485 -4.25 -14.47 -8.96
CA ASP A 485 -4.56 -15.53 -9.92
C ASP A 485 -6.08 -15.78 -10.13
N ARG A 486 -6.95 -15.03 -9.49
CA ARG A 486 -8.41 -15.17 -9.61
C ARG A 486 -8.93 -16.55 -9.17
N PHE A 487 -8.37 -17.06 -8.07
CA PHE A 487 -8.71 -18.35 -7.43
C PHE A 487 -8.46 -19.63 -8.27
N HIS A 488 -7.63 -19.58 -9.32
CA HIS A 488 -7.11 -20.81 -9.91
C HIS A 488 -6.06 -21.45 -9.00
N GLN A 489 -5.36 -20.62 -8.24
CA GLN A 489 -4.47 -20.97 -7.15
C GLN A 489 -5.04 -20.37 -5.86
N PHE A 490 -4.96 -21.11 -4.75
CA PHE A 490 -5.60 -20.65 -3.52
C PHE A 490 -4.91 -21.20 -2.28
N GLN A 491 -5.17 -20.54 -1.16
CA GLN A 491 -4.79 -21.04 0.16
C GLN A 491 -6.02 -21.19 1.04
N ILE A 492 -6.03 -22.27 1.83
CA ILE A 492 -6.97 -22.48 2.94
C ILE A 492 -6.18 -22.28 4.23
N VAL A 493 -6.70 -21.45 5.12
CA VAL A 493 -6.15 -21.23 6.46
C VAL A 493 -7.21 -21.55 7.49
N TYR A 494 -6.79 -22.14 8.60
CA TYR A 494 -7.64 -22.37 9.78
C TYR A 494 -6.86 -22.06 11.06
N GLU A 495 -7.59 -21.60 12.08
CA GLU A 495 -7.04 -21.33 13.41
C GLU A 495 -8.02 -21.79 14.48
N LEU A 496 -7.48 -22.40 15.53
CA LEU A 496 -8.19 -22.72 16.76
C LEU A 496 -7.54 -21.96 17.92
N GLU A 497 -8.27 -21.05 18.54
CA GLU A 497 -7.84 -20.28 19.71
C GLU A 497 -8.54 -20.79 20.97
N HIS A 498 -7.77 -20.93 22.06
CA HIS A 498 -8.29 -21.14 23.41
C HIS A 498 -7.85 -20.01 24.34
N ARG A 499 -8.79 -19.21 24.81
CA ARG A 499 -8.59 -18.14 25.77
C ARG A 499 -8.68 -18.68 27.21
N HIS A 500 -7.72 -18.32 28.04
CA HIS A 500 -7.63 -18.83 29.41
C HIS A 500 -7.17 -17.75 30.39
N LYS A 501 -7.16 -18.10 31.68
CA LYS A 501 -6.57 -17.27 32.72
C LYS A 501 -5.64 -18.09 33.58
N ILE A 502 -4.37 -17.66 33.70
CA ILE A 502 -3.37 -18.26 34.60
C ILE A 502 -3.12 -17.26 35.74
N ALA A 503 -3.28 -17.68 37.00
CA ALA A 503 -3.18 -16.81 38.15
C ALA A 503 -4.05 -15.54 38.05
N GLY A 504 -5.22 -15.64 37.42
CA GLY A 504 -6.15 -14.53 37.17
C GLY A 504 -5.78 -13.61 35.99
N GLN A 505 -4.63 -13.80 35.39
CA GLN A 505 -4.17 -13.00 34.22
C GLN A 505 -4.60 -13.64 32.90
N PRO A 506 -5.08 -12.86 31.92
CA PRO A 506 -5.53 -13.38 30.63
C PRO A 506 -4.38 -13.88 29.77
N GLY A 507 -4.66 -14.89 28.95
CA GLY A 507 -3.78 -15.42 27.94
C GLY A 507 -4.55 -16.23 26.91
N SER A 508 -3.91 -16.56 25.80
CA SER A 508 -4.46 -17.44 24.78
C SER A 508 -3.38 -18.34 24.18
N ILE A 509 -3.85 -19.46 23.62
CA ILE A 509 -3.06 -20.37 22.80
C ILE A 509 -3.82 -20.51 21.49
N MET A 510 -3.11 -20.34 20.35
CA MET A 510 -3.64 -20.43 19.00
C MET A 510 -2.87 -21.50 18.24
N PHE A 511 -3.59 -22.34 17.52
CA PHE A 511 -3.03 -23.31 16.60
C PHE A 511 -3.52 -22.99 15.19
N ASP A 512 -2.60 -22.59 14.33
CA ASP A 512 -2.85 -22.25 12.94
C ASP A 512 -2.38 -23.35 12.02
N GLY A 513 -3.08 -23.55 10.93
CA GLY A 513 -2.65 -24.43 9.86
C GLY A 513 -3.07 -23.90 8.51
N PHE A 514 -2.24 -24.14 7.49
CA PHE A 514 -2.53 -23.70 6.14
C PHE A 514 -2.20 -24.77 5.09
N VAL A 515 -2.93 -24.73 3.99
CA VAL A 515 -2.68 -25.50 2.78
C VAL A 515 -2.67 -24.56 1.60
N THR A 516 -1.49 -24.37 1.01
CA THR A 516 -1.31 -23.60 -0.22
C THR A 516 -1.38 -24.53 -1.42
N ARG A 517 -2.28 -24.25 -2.36
CA ARG A 517 -2.45 -25.01 -3.61
C ARG A 517 -2.12 -24.12 -4.79
N GLY A 518 -0.92 -24.26 -5.35
CA GLY A 518 -0.44 -23.40 -6.43
C GLY A 518 0.69 -24.03 -7.25
N ARG A 519 1.21 -23.24 -8.18
CA ARG A 519 2.36 -23.63 -9.01
C ARG A 519 3.65 -23.35 -8.26
N MET A 520 4.23 -24.37 -7.67
CA MET A 520 5.46 -24.32 -6.88
C MET A 520 6.50 -25.27 -7.44
N GLY A 521 7.76 -24.85 -7.42
CA GLY A 521 8.91 -25.68 -7.76
C GLY A 521 9.39 -26.48 -6.56
N LYS A 522 9.92 -27.70 -6.80
CA LYS A 522 10.70 -28.42 -5.80
C LYS A 522 12.15 -27.98 -5.86
N PHE A 523 12.78 -27.75 -4.72
CA PHE A 523 14.19 -27.38 -4.63
C PHE A 523 15.10 -28.41 -5.30
N ASP A 524 14.88 -29.70 -5.01
CA ASP A 524 15.68 -30.78 -5.61
C ASP A 524 15.54 -30.85 -7.13
N ASP A 525 14.32 -30.65 -7.68
CA ASP A 525 14.08 -30.66 -9.13
C ASP A 525 14.85 -29.51 -9.82
N ALA A 526 14.92 -28.33 -9.20
CA ALA A 526 15.66 -27.19 -9.72
C ALA A 526 17.19 -27.43 -9.69
N VAL A 527 17.69 -28.06 -8.62
CA VAL A 527 19.12 -28.40 -8.50
C VAL A 527 19.49 -29.47 -9.55
N VAL A 528 18.69 -30.52 -9.70
CA VAL A 528 18.92 -31.58 -10.70
C VAL A 528 18.90 -30.98 -12.12
N LEU A 529 17.90 -30.17 -12.46
CA LEU A 529 17.82 -29.54 -13.77
C LEU A 529 19.06 -28.67 -14.07
N ALA A 530 19.51 -27.88 -13.08
CA ALA A 530 20.70 -27.05 -13.24
C ALA A 530 21.97 -27.88 -13.46
N GLN A 531 22.09 -29.05 -12.83
CA GLN A 531 23.20 -29.98 -13.06
C GLN A 531 23.18 -30.58 -14.46
N GLU A 532 21.97 -30.86 -15.00
CA GLU A 532 21.80 -31.45 -16.35
C GLU A 532 22.09 -30.46 -17.47
N ILE A 533 21.61 -29.22 -17.35
CA ILE A 533 21.73 -28.21 -18.44
C ILE A 533 22.89 -27.24 -18.23
N GLY A 534 23.53 -27.23 -17.05
CA GLY A 534 24.52 -26.28 -16.60
C GLY A 534 23.87 -24.96 -16.13
N GLY A 535 24.53 -24.31 -15.17
CA GLY A 535 24.11 -23.01 -14.63
C GLY A 535 23.65 -23.05 -13.19
N THR A 536 23.02 -21.95 -12.72
CA THR A 536 22.45 -21.86 -11.38
C THR A 536 21.03 -22.38 -11.34
N PRO A 537 20.59 -23.03 -10.24
CA PRO A 537 19.22 -23.48 -10.10
C PRO A 537 18.20 -22.35 -10.21
N ASN A 538 17.09 -22.63 -10.92
CA ASN A 538 15.99 -21.70 -11.11
C ASN A 538 14.66 -22.45 -10.89
N MET A 539 13.75 -21.84 -10.13
CA MET A 539 12.45 -22.44 -9.84
C MET A 539 11.47 -22.38 -10.99
N ALA A 540 11.50 -21.35 -11.83
CA ALA A 540 10.50 -21.11 -12.87
C ALA A 540 10.25 -22.31 -13.81
N PRO A 541 11.26 -23.01 -14.36
CA PRO A 541 11.04 -24.14 -15.27
C PRO A 541 10.52 -25.42 -14.57
N VAL A 542 10.65 -25.54 -13.25
CA VAL A 542 10.21 -26.72 -12.49
C VAL A 542 8.89 -26.50 -11.74
N ARG A 543 8.28 -25.32 -11.85
CA ARG A 543 7.00 -25.00 -11.22
C ARG A 543 5.88 -25.86 -11.81
N ARG A 544 5.14 -26.54 -10.95
CA ARG A 544 3.94 -27.32 -11.27
C ARG A 544 2.92 -27.23 -10.13
N TYR A 545 1.66 -27.53 -10.41
CA TYR A 545 0.65 -27.55 -9.36
C TYR A 545 1.02 -28.55 -8.26
N ALA A 546 1.19 -28.03 -7.06
CA ALA A 546 1.53 -28.77 -5.86
C ALA A 546 0.74 -28.26 -4.67
N SER A 547 0.84 -28.94 -3.54
CA SER A 547 0.33 -28.45 -2.27
C SER A 547 1.48 -28.36 -1.29
N ARG A 548 1.62 -27.20 -0.63
CA ARG A 548 2.52 -26.97 0.51
C ARG A 548 1.67 -26.80 1.76
N ILE A 549 2.08 -27.44 2.84
CA ILE A 549 1.38 -27.36 4.13
C ILE A 549 2.29 -26.76 5.19
N GLY A 550 1.69 -26.12 6.16
CA GLY A 550 2.40 -25.66 7.35
C GLY A 550 1.45 -25.48 8.53
N PHE A 551 2.03 -25.30 9.70
CA PHE A 551 1.30 -25.03 10.93
C PHE A 551 2.15 -24.20 11.88
N ASN A 552 1.46 -23.43 12.74
CA ASN A 552 2.08 -22.65 13.80
C ASN A 552 1.33 -22.91 15.12
N LEU A 553 2.07 -22.79 16.22
CA LEU A 553 1.56 -22.78 17.57
C LEU A 553 1.99 -21.47 18.21
N ASN A 554 1.04 -20.61 18.50
CA ASN A 554 1.25 -19.29 19.06
C ASN A 554 0.68 -19.24 20.47
N PHE A 555 1.30 -18.50 21.36
CA PHE A 555 0.76 -18.24 22.68
C PHE A 555 1.05 -16.82 23.13
N GLU A 556 0.18 -16.31 23.97
CA GLU A 556 0.36 -15.06 24.69
C GLU A 556 -0.13 -15.21 26.11
N GLN A 557 0.54 -14.55 27.04
CA GLN A 557 0.17 -14.57 28.46
C GLN A 557 0.54 -13.26 29.13
N GLN A 558 -0.43 -12.61 29.75
CA GLN A 558 -0.13 -11.59 30.74
C GLN A 558 0.44 -12.28 31.99
N ILE A 559 1.69 -12.00 32.34
CA ILE A 559 2.36 -12.63 33.47
C ILE A 559 1.92 -11.94 34.78
N VAL A 560 2.00 -10.63 34.80
CA VAL A 560 1.48 -9.73 35.83
C VAL A 560 0.95 -8.47 35.18
N ALA A 561 0.31 -7.59 35.94
CA ALA A 561 -0.10 -6.30 35.39
C ALA A 561 1.08 -5.57 34.75
N ASN A 562 0.90 -5.12 33.51
CA ASN A 562 1.90 -4.40 32.69
C ASN A 562 3.09 -5.24 32.18
N VAL A 563 3.05 -6.56 32.29
CA VAL A 563 4.06 -7.49 31.74
C VAL A 563 3.35 -8.57 30.94
N GLY A 564 3.59 -8.60 29.64
CA GLY A 564 3.15 -9.63 28.73
C GLY A 564 4.31 -10.49 28.22
N ALA A 565 4.03 -11.76 27.91
CA ALA A 565 4.95 -12.66 27.22
C ALA A 565 4.23 -13.30 26.04
N PHE A 566 4.99 -13.64 25.02
CA PHE A 566 4.47 -14.32 23.84
C PHE A 566 5.51 -15.29 23.26
N GLY A 567 5.06 -16.18 22.40
CA GLY A 567 5.94 -17.02 21.61
C GLY A 567 5.20 -17.64 20.44
N ARG A 568 5.97 -17.98 19.42
CA ARG A 568 5.53 -18.64 18.19
C ARG A 568 6.44 -19.79 17.85
N PHE A 569 5.88 -20.90 17.42
CA PHE A 569 6.61 -22.08 16.91
C PHE A 569 5.95 -22.51 15.63
N GLY A 570 6.71 -22.64 14.54
CA GLY A 570 6.15 -22.96 13.27
C GLY A 570 6.99 -23.96 12.47
N TRP A 571 6.29 -24.66 11.59
CA TRP A 571 6.86 -25.55 10.60
C TRP A 571 6.08 -25.47 9.29
N ALA A 572 6.80 -25.51 8.16
CA ALA A 572 6.24 -25.61 6.83
C ALA A 572 7.02 -26.62 5.99
N ASP A 573 6.39 -27.17 4.94
CA ASP A 573 7.02 -28.13 4.03
C ASP A 573 8.13 -27.45 3.21
N GLY A 574 9.36 -27.68 3.61
CA GLY A 574 10.56 -27.12 2.99
C GLY A 574 11.07 -27.88 1.75
N ASN A 575 10.27 -28.76 1.13
CA ASN A 575 10.61 -29.38 -0.15
C ASN A 575 10.27 -28.50 -1.35
N TYR A 576 9.29 -27.59 -1.17
CA TYR A 576 8.80 -26.66 -2.18
C TYR A 576 9.22 -25.23 -1.86
N GLU A 577 9.40 -24.41 -2.91
CA GLU A 577 9.52 -22.97 -2.72
C GLU A 577 8.29 -22.43 -1.99
N PRO A 578 8.45 -21.44 -1.09
CA PRO A 578 7.33 -20.72 -0.51
C PRO A 578 6.61 -19.89 -1.60
N PHE A 579 5.36 -19.47 -1.30
CA PHE A 579 4.57 -18.79 -2.32
C PHE A 579 4.67 -17.27 -2.18
N GLU A 580 4.77 -16.73 -0.94
CA GLU A 580 4.73 -15.28 -0.76
C GLU A 580 5.99 -14.73 -0.05
N PHE A 581 5.92 -14.36 1.23
CA PHE A 581 6.96 -13.50 1.81
C PHE A 581 8.08 -14.21 2.54
N THR A 582 8.05 -15.52 2.71
CA THR A 582 8.95 -16.18 3.64
C THR A 582 9.91 -17.14 2.97
N ASP A 583 11.17 -17.12 3.40
CA ASP A 583 12.16 -18.17 3.14
C ASP A 583 12.49 -18.89 4.46
N VAL A 584 11.45 -19.29 5.22
CA VAL A 584 11.59 -19.96 6.52
C VAL A 584 10.78 -21.26 6.52
N ASP A 585 11.41 -22.39 6.84
CA ASP A 585 10.75 -23.68 6.92
C ASP A 585 10.47 -24.10 8.38
N ARG A 586 11.21 -23.51 9.34
CA ARG A 586 11.04 -23.71 10.79
C ARG A 586 11.34 -22.44 11.52
N THR A 587 10.51 -22.10 12.49
CA THR A 587 10.72 -20.92 13.33
C THR A 587 10.41 -21.20 14.79
N GLY A 588 11.09 -20.49 15.69
CA GLY A 588 10.75 -20.46 17.10
C GLY A 588 11.10 -19.10 17.69
N SER A 589 10.12 -18.39 18.25
CA SER A 589 10.31 -17.08 18.88
C SER A 589 9.74 -17.03 20.29
N LEU A 590 10.37 -16.18 21.13
CA LEU A 590 9.91 -15.86 22.48
C LEU A 590 10.20 -14.38 22.74
N GLY A 591 9.26 -13.71 23.42
CA GLY A 591 9.43 -12.31 23.77
C GLY A 591 8.60 -11.85 24.96
N ILE A 592 8.95 -10.67 25.45
CA ILE A 592 8.23 -9.96 26.52
C ILE A 592 7.95 -8.52 26.08
N ALA A 593 6.82 -8.01 26.53
CA ALA A 593 6.42 -6.61 26.38
C ALA A 593 6.08 -6.02 27.75
N LEU A 594 6.63 -4.83 28.04
CA LEU A 594 6.49 -4.13 29.31
C LEU A 594 5.82 -2.78 29.09
N ALA A 595 4.79 -2.46 29.86
CA ALA A 595 4.17 -1.14 29.86
C ALA A 595 4.93 -0.20 30.82
N GLY A 596 5.10 1.05 30.43
CA GLY A 596 5.90 2.06 31.14
C GLY A 596 5.40 2.45 32.52
N LYS A 597 4.21 2.01 32.90
CA LYS A 597 3.72 2.13 34.31
C LYS A 597 4.69 1.53 35.31
N LEU A 598 5.48 0.53 34.94
CA LEU A 598 6.49 -0.09 35.79
C LEU A 598 7.62 0.88 36.21
N TRP A 599 7.88 1.92 35.43
CA TRP A 599 8.91 2.95 35.70
C TRP A 599 8.35 4.38 35.72
N GLY A 600 7.01 4.52 35.93
CA GLY A 600 6.38 5.81 36.13
C GLY A 600 6.11 6.62 34.85
N ARG A 601 6.22 6.01 33.66
CA ARG A 601 5.95 6.60 32.34
C ARG A 601 4.87 5.80 31.62
N PRO A 602 3.57 5.97 31.98
CA PRO A 602 2.48 5.06 31.60
C PRO A 602 2.29 4.92 30.08
N ASP A 603 2.69 5.92 29.31
CA ASP A 603 2.52 5.97 27.85
C ASP A 603 3.73 5.38 27.08
N ASP A 604 4.80 4.99 27.79
CA ASP A 604 5.95 4.32 27.21
C ASP A 604 5.71 2.79 27.12
N SER A 605 6.44 2.13 26.22
CA SER A 605 6.52 0.67 26.18
C SER A 605 7.92 0.19 25.82
N PHE A 606 8.26 -1.00 26.28
CA PHE A 606 9.52 -1.68 26.01
C PHE A 606 9.24 -3.12 25.57
N GLY A 607 9.96 -3.59 24.54
CA GLY A 607 9.92 -4.97 24.11
C GLY A 607 11.32 -5.56 23.98
N LEU A 608 11.42 -6.87 24.27
CA LEU A 608 12.58 -7.69 24.02
C LEU A 608 12.15 -9.05 23.55
N ALA A 609 12.66 -9.48 22.37
CA ALA A 609 12.34 -10.79 21.82
C ALA A 609 13.54 -11.40 21.09
N GLY A 610 13.48 -12.72 20.91
CA GLY A 610 14.41 -13.46 20.09
C GLY A 610 13.69 -14.47 19.21
N VAL A 611 14.22 -14.71 18.01
CA VAL A 611 13.72 -15.71 17.07
C VAL A 611 14.88 -16.48 16.43
N ILE A 612 14.63 -17.75 16.16
CA ILE A 612 15.50 -18.63 15.41
C ILE A 612 14.73 -19.16 14.21
N ASN A 613 15.22 -18.85 13.01
CA ASN A 613 14.69 -19.31 11.74
C ASN A 613 15.64 -20.37 11.13
N ASP A 614 15.08 -21.40 10.51
CA ASP A 614 15.85 -22.47 9.87
C ASP A 614 15.16 -22.95 8.60
N ILE A 615 15.92 -23.55 7.70
CA ILE A 615 15.45 -24.10 6.43
C ILE A 615 15.76 -25.59 6.28
N SER A 616 15.08 -26.23 5.36
CA SER A 616 15.22 -27.65 5.05
C SER A 616 16.54 -27.96 4.33
N SER A 617 16.96 -29.23 4.33
CA SER A 617 18.14 -29.66 3.58
C SER A 617 18.02 -29.43 2.07
N PRO A 618 16.88 -29.69 1.39
CA PRO A 618 16.69 -29.34 -0.02
C PRO A 618 16.83 -27.84 -0.29
N HIS A 619 16.30 -26.99 0.60
CA HIS A 619 16.40 -25.52 0.50
C HIS A 619 17.88 -25.08 0.68
N ILE A 620 18.60 -25.63 1.65
CA ILE A 620 20.05 -25.40 1.80
C ILE A 620 20.80 -25.78 0.53
N ALA A 621 20.55 -26.96 -0.04
CA ALA A 621 21.21 -27.43 -1.25
C ALA A 621 20.96 -26.50 -2.45
N TYR A 622 19.73 -25.98 -2.58
CA TYR A 622 19.33 -25.04 -3.61
C TYR A 622 20.10 -23.70 -3.48
N LEU A 623 20.12 -23.12 -2.28
CA LEU A 623 20.85 -21.86 -2.02
C LEU A 623 22.38 -22.04 -2.17
N ASN A 624 22.92 -23.19 -1.73
CA ASN A 624 24.36 -23.49 -1.87
C ASN A 624 24.79 -23.68 -3.34
N ALA A 625 23.87 -24.14 -4.20
CA ALA A 625 24.12 -24.21 -5.64
C ALA A 625 23.93 -22.87 -6.37
N GLY A 626 23.72 -21.79 -5.64
CA GLY A 626 23.56 -20.42 -6.17
C GLY A 626 22.11 -20.05 -6.52
N GLY A 627 21.13 -20.86 -6.12
CA GLY A 627 19.70 -20.55 -6.27
C GLY A 627 19.30 -19.30 -5.48
N LEU A 628 18.23 -18.65 -5.91
CA LEU A 628 17.67 -17.47 -5.27
C LEU A 628 16.31 -17.79 -4.66
N GLY A 629 16.17 -17.59 -3.34
CA GLY A 629 14.89 -17.55 -2.65
C GLY A 629 14.13 -16.26 -2.96
N ILE A 630 12.98 -16.08 -2.33
CA ILE A 630 12.20 -14.84 -2.43
C ILE A 630 12.96 -13.67 -1.79
N LEU A 631 13.57 -13.91 -0.63
CA LEU A 631 14.26 -12.90 0.18
C LEU A 631 15.78 -13.12 0.25
N VAL A 632 16.23 -14.37 0.20
CA VAL A 632 17.63 -14.73 0.47
C VAL A 632 18.32 -15.35 -0.74
N GLY A 633 19.65 -15.23 -0.78
CA GLY A 633 20.46 -15.83 -1.86
C GLY A 633 21.81 -15.15 -2.02
N ASP A 634 22.81 -15.62 -1.27
CA ASP A 634 24.18 -15.08 -1.27
C ASP A 634 25.05 -15.61 -2.42
N GLY A 635 24.46 -16.38 -3.37
CA GLY A 635 25.17 -17.00 -4.48
C GLY A 635 25.86 -18.31 -4.11
N GLN A 636 26.08 -18.57 -2.85
CA GLN A 636 26.60 -19.82 -2.27
C GLN A 636 26.29 -19.89 -0.78
N LEU A 637 26.23 -21.09 -0.22
CA LEU A 637 25.97 -21.32 1.20
C LEU A 637 26.83 -22.49 1.74
N PRO A 638 28.18 -22.34 1.75
CA PRO A 638 29.06 -23.45 2.12
C PRO A 638 29.00 -23.80 3.61
N HIS A 639 28.65 -22.84 4.47
CA HIS A 639 28.57 -23.04 5.91
C HIS A 639 27.18 -22.63 6.42
N PRO A 640 26.13 -23.45 6.18
CA PRO A 640 24.78 -23.13 6.63
C PRO A 640 24.64 -23.14 8.15
N GLY A 641 23.71 -22.36 8.66
CA GLY A 641 23.31 -22.35 10.07
C GLY A 641 22.05 -21.52 10.26
N PRO A 642 21.25 -21.78 11.32
CA PRO A 642 20.01 -21.04 11.54
C PRO A 642 20.28 -19.55 11.69
N GLU A 643 19.39 -18.74 11.09
CA GLU A 643 19.37 -17.29 11.32
C GLU A 643 18.80 -17.02 12.71
N GLN A 644 19.52 -16.24 13.53
CA GLN A 644 19.13 -15.92 14.90
C GLN A 644 19.03 -14.41 15.01
N ILE A 645 17.90 -13.93 15.52
CA ILE A 645 17.60 -12.51 15.62
C ILE A 645 17.21 -12.21 17.06
N MET A 646 17.79 -11.14 17.63
CA MET A 646 17.33 -10.51 18.84
C MET A 646 16.85 -9.11 18.48
N GLU A 647 15.67 -8.73 18.94
CA GLU A 647 15.13 -7.38 18.78
C GLU A 647 14.76 -6.79 20.13
N THR A 648 15.03 -5.50 20.30
CA THR A 648 14.58 -4.71 21.45
C THR A 648 14.16 -3.33 21.00
N TYR A 649 13.03 -2.86 21.52
CA TYR A 649 12.55 -1.51 21.24
C TYR A 649 12.16 -0.75 22.51
N TYR A 650 12.23 0.58 22.43
CA TYR A 650 11.66 1.49 23.41
C TYR A 650 10.81 2.55 22.70
N ARG A 651 9.51 2.57 23.00
CA ARG A 651 8.56 3.51 22.44
C ARG A 651 8.15 4.52 23.48
N PHE A 652 8.07 5.79 23.10
CA PHE A 652 7.66 6.90 23.98
C PHE A 652 6.91 8.00 23.19
N PRO A 653 6.01 8.74 23.84
CA PRO A 653 5.29 9.84 23.20
C PRO A 653 6.23 11.04 22.95
N LEU A 654 6.10 11.65 21.78
CA LEU A 654 6.79 12.86 21.34
C LEU A 654 5.76 13.86 20.79
N GLY A 655 5.08 14.60 21.66
CA GLY A 655 3.94 15.45 21.27
C GLY A 655 2.75 14.65 20.79
N ALA A 656 2.34 14.83 19.55
CA ALA A 656 1.27 14.07 18.90
C ALA A 656 1.77 12.76 18.26
N LEU A 657 3.08 12.53 18.26
CA LEU A 657 3.71 11.34 17.68
C LEU A 657 4.08 10.33 18.76
N GLN A 658 4.22 9.09 18.34
CA GLN A 658 4.94 8.03 19.07
C GLN A 658 6.31 7.85 18.40
N ALA A 659 7.38 8.01 19.17
CA ALA A 659 8.73 7.74 18.70
C ALA A 659 9.21 6.40 19.26
N THR A 660 9.88 5.61 18.43
CA THR A 660 10.47 4.32 18.82
C THR A 660 11.92 4.28 18.40
N ALA A 661 12.80 3.93 19.35
CA ALA A 661 14.15 3.49 19.07
C ALA A 661 14.15 1.96 19.09
N ASP A 662 14.66 1.34 18.05
CA ASP A 662 14.70 -0.10 17.88
C ASP A 662 16.11 -0.56 17.49
N TYR A 663 16.48 -1.74 17.99
CA TYR A 663 17.75 -2.39 17.70
C TYR A 663 17.55 -3.88 17.44
N GLN A 664 18.09 -4.35 16.31
CA GLN A 664 18.11 -5.77 15.99
C GLN A 664 19.57 -6.25 15.84
N PHE A 665 19.82 -7.45 16.36
CA PHE A 665 21.10 -8.13 16.20
C PHE A 665 20.88 -9.49 15.55
N VAL A 666 21.50 -9.68 14.36
CA VAL A 666 21.27 -10.86 13.52
C VAL A 666 22.56 -11.66 13.39
N VAL A 667 22.51 -12.92 13.76
CA VAL A 667 23.60 -13.89 13.59
C VAL A 667 23.23 -14.83 12.43
N ASN A 668 24.20 -15.14 11.56
CA ASN A 668 24.02 -15.95 10.34
C ASN A 668 22.95 -15.37 9.40
N PRO A 669 23.05 -14.10 8.95
CA PRO A 669 22.07 -13.51 8.04
C PRO A 669 21.90 -14.38 6.80
N ALA A 670 20.64 -14.59 6.36
CA ALA A 670 20.32 -15.50 5.26
C ALA A 670 20.86 -16.93 5.43
N TYR A 671 20.85 -17.44 6.66
CA TYR A 671 21.37 -18.78 7.04
C TYR A 671 22.88 -18.97 6.84
N ASN A 672 23.65 -17.89 6.66
CA ASN A 672 25.03 -17.93 6.22
C ASN A 672 26.02 -17.57 7.35
N ARG A 673 26.75 -18.57 7.86
CA ARG A 673 27.79 -18.38 8.90
C ARG A 673 29.02 -17.58 8.43
N ASP A 674 29.20 -17.43 7.12
CA ASP A 674 30.31 -16.65 6.58
C ASP A 674 30.03 -15.13 6.60
N ARG A 675 28.78 -14.75 6.82
CA ARG A 675 28.33 -13.35 6.85
C ARG A 675 27.87 -12.94 8.25
N GLY A 676 27.92 -11.64 8.52
CA GLY A 676 27.52 -11.07 9.81
C GLY A 676 28.55 -11.23 10.93
N PRO A 677 28.17 -11.06 12.22
CA PRO A 677 26.80 -10.66 12.62
C PRO A 677 26.43 -9.25 12.14
N VAL A 678 25.14 -8.97 12.06
CA VAL A 678 24.58 -7.70 11.58
C VAL A 678 23.88 -6.99 12.73
N SER A 679 24.15 -5.70 12.89
CA SER A 679 23.35 -4.80 13.72
C SER A 679 22.43 -3.98 12.81
N VAL A 680 21.17 -3.83 13.18
CA VAL A 680 20.25 -2.90 12.53
C VAL A 680 19.76 -1.90 13.57
N LEU A 681 20.01 -0.61 13.28
CA LEU A 681 19.55 0.51 14.09
C LEU A 681 18.31 1.10 13.41
N THR A 682 17.24 1.26 14.14
CA THR A 682 15.99 1.76 13.59
C THR A 682 15.41 2.90 14.42
N MET A 683 14.88 3.90 13.75
CA MET A 683 14.00 4.92 14.31
C MET A 683 12.64 4.82 13.60
N ARG A 684 11.57 4.75 14.40
CA ARG A 684 10.20 4.80 13.90
C ARG A 684 9.47 5.99 14.51
N LEU A 685 8.75 6.74 13.69
CA LEU A 685 7.79 7.77 14.09
C LEU A 685 6.41 7.35 13.61
N HIS A 686 5.44 7.37 14.50
CA HIS A 686 4.06 6.97 14.21
C HIS A 686 3.08 7.99 14.75
N ALA A 687 2.03 8.26 14.00
CA ALA A 687 0.87 9.04 14.44
C ALA A 687 -0.42 8.35 14.01
N GLN A 688 -1.44 8.44 14.86
CA GLN A 688 -2.76 7.86 14.63
C GLN A 688 -3.84 8.79 15.21
N PHE A 689 -5.02 8.84 14.57
CA PHE A 689 -6.22 9.55 15.06
C PHE A 689 -7.50 8.77 14.80
#